data_845fd77560043e7c237cc9e0663d2d07
#
_entry.id   845fd77560043e7c237cc9e0663d2d07
#
_cell.length_a   1.000
_cell.length_b   1.000
_cell.length_c   1.000
_cell.angle_alpha   90.00
_cell.angle_beta   90.00
_cell.angle_gamma   90.00
#
_symmetry.space_group_name_H-M   'P 1'
#
loop_
_entity.id
_entity.type
_entity.pdbx_description
1 polymer ?
#
loop_
_entity_poly.entity_id
_entity_poly.type
_entity_poly.pdbx_seq_one_letter_code
_entity_poly.pdbx_strand_id
1 'polypeptide(L)'
;MNIKTSILFFMTLATGSGVYAQTPLRPDAPAHIPTHAPSGDVLPEQETTPAEEVTAEPYAWKILPPLGLREPSTIDTLYVNYAQRFVPSLVTDAYGTTGNFGAPGRTLLYFEREPMSDFFFTDALRYWKPSLAGMKFYNTRIPMTLLSYNNAGGKENAQDRLHGIFSGNVDAHGQVGAMIDYLYSKGCYDYQATKHLNWGFSGSYIGDRYEFQGFFNHWNMLNMENGGITDDLYITDPAQLQGGQASIQPKAIPTNLTGAFNRVSGAQLYLNNTYNVGFWKEEEVDDTTTVRTYVPVTRFVWTLDYQKGRHTFRDTQASDTEFWKNAYLYPDESNDRTNYWSLSNTLGVQLIEEFNKFAKFGLSAFVTHQIRNYKQTTDTIDRVVPLPDGLSPYPVGKVPGSHSENLLWVGGQLTKQRGSILTYDATARFGLIGPVVGDLEIDGRVNTRFPLFGDSVSITGYGRFRNVAAPYLMNHYVSNHFIWDNDFGKTRSLRLGGILNIPHTRTYINAGVENVQNLIYFGPDCLPVQAGGSVQVVSASLHQDFKFGPLVWQNRVTLQTSSDETVIPLPKLAVYSNLSLNFKVAGVLHVQLGVDCDYYTKYKSIDYQPATMTFYNQRTIDVGGYPLMNAFANMKLSKVRFYVMMSHVNQGMMGDNYFSLPHYPINPRRFQMGLSVDFPN
;
A
#
# COMPACT_ATOMS: atom_id res chain seq x y z
N MET A 1 -8.21 30.09 -4.77
CA MET A 1 -6.96 30.49 -4.11
C MET A 1 -5.82 30.00 -4.99
N ASN A 2 -4.99 30.91 -5.48
CA ASN A 2 -3.98 30.60 -6.53
C ASN A 2 -2.88 29.71 -5.96
N ILE A 3 -2.51 28.63 -6.68
CA ILE A 3 -1.50 27.65 -6.30
C ILE A 3 -0.13 28.32 -5.98
N LYS A 4 0.21 29.41 -6.64
CA LYS A 4 1.43 30.19 -6.36
C LYS A 4 1.46 30.81 -4.95
N THR A 5 0.33 31.19 -4.41
CA THR A 5 0.22 31.79 -3.06
C THR A 5 0.34 30.72 -1.97
N SER A 6 -0.14 29.50 -2.22
CA SER A 6 -0.01 28.39 -1.27
C SER A 6 1.41 27.87 -1.16
N ILE A 7 2.16 27.86 -2.27
CA ILE A 7 3.59 27.46 -2.30
C ILE A 7 4.43 28.51 -1.57
N LEU A 8 4.11 29.78 -1.74
CA LEU A 8 4.83 30.88 -1.06
C LEU A 8 4.56 30.90 0.46
N PHE A 9 3.35 30.55 0.89
CA PHE A 9 3.04 30.43 2.31
C PHE A 9 3.75 29.26 3.00
N PHE A 10 3.95 28.14 2.26
CA PHE A 10 4.72 27.00 2.77
C PHE A 10 6.24 27.28 2.77
N MET A 11 6.75 28.04 1.79
CA MET A 11 8.17 28.44 1.77
C MET A 11 8.50 29.42 2.90
N THR A 12 7.59 30.28 3.30
CA THR A 12 7.82 31.22 4.41
C THR A 12 7.74 30.56 5.80
N LEU A 13 7.04 29.42 5.93
CA LEU A 13 7.07 28.59 7.15
C LEU A 13 8.32 27.67 7.19
N ALA A 14 8.94 27.40 6.04
CA ALA A 14 10.10 26.51 5.93
C ALA A 14 11.45 27.18 6.19
N THR A 15 11.50 28.52 6.39
CA THR A 15 12.74 29.22 6.72
C THR A 15 13.23 29.03 8.16
N GLY A 16 12.62 28.13 8.91
CA GLY A 16 12.93 27.88 10.33
C GLY A 16 13.33 26.45 10.71
N SER A 17 13.30 25.48 9.83
CA SER A 17 13.75 24.10 10.15
C SER A 17 13.40 23.09 9.04
N GLY A 18 14.34 22.26 8.72
CA GLY A 18 14.36 21.35 7.58
C GLY A 18 13.67 19.99 7.64
N VAL A 19 13.33 19.30 6.54
CA VAL A 19 12.35 18.17 6.39
C VAL A 19 12.64 16.99 5.46
N TYR A 20 12.19 15.73 5.71
CA TYR A 20 12.36 14.49 4.91
C TYR A 20 11.07 13.75 4.44
N ALA A 21 10.98 13.25 3.21
CA ALA A 21 9.87 12.50 2.61
C ALA A 21 10.06 10.99 2.46
N GLN A 22 9.01 10.19 2.60
CA GLN A 22 9.02 8.75 2.34
C GLN A 22 7.90 8.30 1.43
N THR A 23 8.18 7.25 0.63
CA THR A 23 7.27 6.53 -0.25
C THR A 23 6.66 5.31 0.47
N PRO A 24 5.45 4.89 0.15
CA PRO A 24 4.90 3.64 0.69
C PRO A 24 5.73 2.45 0.20
N LEU A 25 6.25 1.68 1.15
CA LEU A 25 6.88 0.39 0.90
C LEU A 25 5.78 -0.68 0.78
N ARG A 26 6.04 -1.76 0.06
CA ARG A 26 5.18 -2.94 -0.05
C ARG A 26 4.71 -3.40 1.33
N PRO A 27 3.40 -3.61 1.54
CA PRO A 27 2.89 -4.02 2.85
C PRO A 27 3.41 -5.38 3.33
N ASP A 28 3.82 -6.28 2.44
CA ASP A 28 4.34 -7.62 2.74
C ASP A 28 5.64 -7.97 1.99
N ALA A 29 6.24 -7.02 1.26
CA ALA A 29 7.62 -7.23 0.86
C ALA A 29 8.46 -7.24 2.13
N PRO A 30 9.32 -8.24 2.33
CA PRO A 30 10.26 -8.15 3.42
C PRO A 30 10.97 -6.82 3.29
N ALA A 31 10.99 -6.05 4.38
CA ALA A 31 11.81 -4.86 4.41
C ALA A 31 13.16 -5.26 3.80
N HIS A 32 13.59 -4.59 2.74
CA HIS A 32 14.98 -4.70 2.32
C HIS A 32 15.78 -4.35 3.55
N ILE A 33 16.22 -5.37 4.25
CA ILE A 33 17.22 -5.22 5.29
C ILE A 33 18.39 -4.57 4.56
N PRO A 34 18.80 -3.35 4.93
CA PRO A 34 20.00 -2.80 4.33
C PRO A 34 21.08 -3.85 4.49
N THR A 35 21.74 -4.24 3.41
CA THR A 35 22.77 -5.27 3.34
C THR A 35 24.08 -4.84 4.04
N HIS A 36 24.00 -3.95 4.97
CA HIS A 36 25.07 -3.56 5.87
C HIS A 36 24.52 -3.56 7.31
N ALA A 37 24.52 -4.74 7.93
CA ALA A 37 24.86 -4.74 9.34
C ALA A 37 26.30 -4.21 9.45
N PRO A 38 26.61 -3.28 10.36
CA PRO A 38 28.00 -2.92 10.58
C PRO A 38 28.75 -4.20 10.92
N SER A 39 29.72 -4.56 10.09
CA SER A 39 30.73 -5.57 10.42
C SER A 39 31.33 -5.13 11.74
N GLY A 40 31.26 -6.00 12.74
CA GLY A 40 31.91 -5.77 14.02
C GLY A 40 33.41 -5.72 13.80
N ASP A 41 33.95 -4.54 13.61
CA ASP A 41 35.36 -4.31 13.74
C ASP A 41 35.69 -4.31 15.24
N VAL A 42 36.61 -5.18 15.59
CA VAL A 42 37.25 -5.21 16.91
C VAL A 42 37.85 -3.82 17.20
N LEU A 43 37.27 -3.13 18.17
CA LEU A 43 37.74 -1.82 18.61
C LEU A 43 39.14 -1.97 19.25
N PRO A 44 40.12 -1.15 18.88
CA PRO A 44 41.33 -1.02 19.64
C PRO A 44 41.03 -0.35 21.00
N GLU A 45 41.70 -0.77 22.07
CA GLU A 45 41.65 -0.16 23.40
C GLU A 45 41.84 1.35 23.28
N GLN A 46 40.82 2.13 23.65
CA GLN A 46 40.91 3.57 23.74
C GLN A 46 41.25 4.04 25.15
N GLU A 47 42.27 4.89 25.18
CA GLU A 47 42.63 5.71 26.36
C GLU A 47 41.43 6.60 26.76
N THR A 48 41.18 6.70 28.05
CA THR A 48 40.10 7.43 28.69
C THR A 48 40.19 8.94 28.43
N THR A 49 39.40 9.43 27.50
CA THR A 49 38.95 10.82 27.41
C THR A 49 37.57 10.99 28.08
N PRO A 50 37.23 12.19 28.63
CA PRO A 50 35.97 12.38 29.37
C PRO A 50 34.77 12.02 28.46
N ALA A 51 33.77 11.35 29.05
CA ALA A 51 32.59 10.84 28.37
C ALA A 51 31.95 11.90 27.48
N GLU A 52 32.22 11.84 26.18
CA GLU A 52 31.31 12.38 25.18
C GLU A 52 29.98 11.61 25.32
N GLU A 53 28.90 12.34 25.57
CA GLU A 53 27.55 11.77 25.52
C GLU A 53 27.40 11.00 24.24
N VAL A 54 27.34 9.68 24.32
CA VAL A 54 27.07 8.79 23.17
C VAL A 54 25.71 9.15 22.64
N THR A 55 25.72 9.95 21.66
CA THR A 55 24.52 10.46 21.05
C THR A 55 23.87 9.35 20.22
N ALA A 56 22.74 8.71 20.69
CA ALA A 56 22.03 7.65 19.95
C ALA A 56 21.60 8.12 18.54
N GLU A 57 21.85 7.32 17.49
CA GLU A 57 21.49 7.68 16.13
C GLU A 57 19.97 7.85 15.96
N PRO A 58 19.50 8.72 15.04
CA PRO A 58 18.09 8.83 14.72
C PRO A 58 17.53 7.48 14.25
N TYR A 59 16.37 7.09 14.76
CA TYR A 59 15.71 5.85 14.38
C TYR A 59 14.24 6.05 14.06
N ALA A 60 13.66 5.10 13.31
CA ALA A 60 12.25 5.08 12.96
C ALA A 60 11.63 3.72 13.30
N TRP A 61 10.31 3.71 13.51
CA TRP A 61 9.55 2.48 13.71
C TRP A 61 8.16 2.57 13.10
N LYS A 62 7.56 1.40 12.90
CA LYS A 62 6.17 1.21 12.54
C LYS A 62 5.42 0.56 13.70
N ILE A 63 4.09 0.60 13.63
CA ILE A 63 3.21 -0.02 14.60
C ILE A 63 2.66 -1.32 14.01
N LEU A 64 2.76 -2.41 14.79
CA LEU A 64 2.15 -3.69 14.46
C LEU A 64 0.83 -3.86 15.23
N PRO A 65 -0.31 -3.97 14.54
CA PRO A 65 -1.56 -4.30 15.20
C PRO A 65 -1.55 -5.76 15.71
N PRO A 66 -2.43 -6.16 16.66
CA PRO A 66 -3.45 -5.33 17.31
C PRO A 66 -2.95 -4.56 18.54
N LEU A 67 -1.79 -4.93 19.08
CA LEU A 67 -1.28 -4.43 20.36
C LEU A 67 -0.36 -3.20 20.24
N GLY A 68 -0.06 -2.75 19.02
CA GLY A 68 0.77 -1.57 18.82
C GLY A 68 2.26 -1.79 19.09
N LEU A 69 2.75 -3.02 18.93
CA LEU A 69 4.17 -3.32 19.05
C LEU A 69 4.98 -2.52 18.03
N ARG A 70 6.17 -2.07 18.45
CA ARG A 70 7.07 -1.31 17.59
C ARG A 70 7.94 -2.25 16.76
N GLU A 71 7.89 -2.09 15.44
CA GLU A 71 8.79 -2.74 14.50
C GLU A 71 9.82 -1.72 14.02
N PRO A 72 11.14 -1.98 14.14
CA PRO A 72 12.16 -1.09 13.64
C PRO A 72 12.00 -0.81 12.15
N SER A 73 12.19 0.43 11.75
CA SER A 73 12.12 0.87 10.35
C SER A 73 13.29 1.80 10.03
N THR A 74 13.57 1.97 8.74
CA THR A 74 14.66 2.82 8.28
C THR A 74 14.17 4.19 7.82
N ILE A 75 15.02 5.20 7.99
CA ILE A 75 14.86 6.51 7.38
C ILE A 75 15.44 6.42 5.97
N ASP A 76 14.61 6.73 4.96
CA ASP A 76 15.03 6.59 3.56
C ASP A 76 15.83 7.80 3.07
N THR A 77 17.12 7.59 2.91
CA THR A 77 18.06 8.57 2.35
C THR A 77 18.73 8.12 1.05
N LEU A 78 18.29 6.98 0.51
CA LEU A 78 18.91 6.36 -0.66
C LEU A 78 18.55 7.12 -1.95
N TYR A 79 19.55 7.30 -2.84
CA TYR A 79 19.35 7.84 -4.19
C TYR A 79 19.16 6.74 -5.25
N VAL A 80 19.61 5.54 -4.94
CA VAL A 80 19.45 4.38 -5.83
C VAL A 80 17.98 4.09 -6.05
N ASN A 81 17.58 3.94 -7.29
CA ASN A 81 16.20 3.74 -7.74
C ASN A 81 15.23 4.85 -7.28
N TYR A 82 15.71 6.08 -7.16
CA TYR A 82 14.89 7.18 -6.67
C TYR A 82 13.74 7.53 -7.62
N ALA A 83 13.96 7.48 -8.95
CA ALA A 83 12.92 7.69 -9.96
C ALA A 83 11.75 6.69 -9.84
N GLN A 84 12.03 5.44 -9.48
CA GLN A 84 11.06 4.37 -9.36
C GLN A 84 10.14 4.51 -8.13
N ARG A 85 10.52 5.34 -7.15
CA ARG A 85 9.73 5.56 -5.93
C ARG A 85 8.48 6.42 -6.13
N PHE A 86 8.30 6.99 -7.31
CA PHE A 86 7.13 7.80 -7.66
C PHE A 86 6.18 7.09 -8.61
N VAL A 87 6.44 5.82 -8.92
CA VAL A 87 5.64 5.00 -9.84
C VAL A 87 5.16 3.72 -9.16
N PRO A 88 4.00 3.15 -9.56
CA PRO A 88 3.46 1.92 -8.96
C PRO A 88 4.42 0.73 -8.98
N SER A 89 5.32 0.63 -9.95
CA SER A 89 6.33 -0.43 -10.08
C SER A 89 7.30 -0.54 -8.88
N LEU A 90 7.42 0.47 -8.03
CA LEU A 90 8.14 0.34 -6.77
C LEU A 90 7.33 -0.43 -5.71
N VAL A 91 6.02 -0.41 -5.82
CA VAL A 91 5.11 -1.06 -4.88
C VAL A 91 4.87 -2.51 -5.28
N THR A 92 4.85 -2.80 -6.59
CA THR A 92 4.64 -4.12 -7.16
C THR A 92 5.34 -4.24 -8.51
N ASP A 93 5.76 -5.44 -8.87
CA ASP A 93 6.41 -5.72 -10.16
C ASP A 93 5.40 -5.94 -11.31
N ALA A 94 4.10 -6.01 -11.01
CA ALA A 94 3.04 -6.07 -12.01
C ALA A 94 1.78 -5.40 -11.49
N TYR A 95 1.37 -4.32 -12.15
CA TYR A 95 0.28 -3.46 -11.70
C TYR A 95 -0.71 -3.16 -12.81
N GLY A 96 -1.97 -3.56 -12.61
CA GLY A 96 -3.07 -3.19 -13.46
C GLY A 96 -3.70 -1.88 -12.99
N THR A 97 -3.83 -0.89 -13.86
CA THR A 97 -4.34 0.45 -13.52
C THR A 97 -5.10 1.07 -14.68
N THR A 98 -5.98 2.02 -14.38
CA THR A 98 -6.66 2.84 -15.38
C THR A 98 -5.75 3.89 -16.03
N GLY A 99 -4.46 3.90 -15.69
CA GLY A 99 -3.37 4.50 -16.47
C GLY A 99 -2.84 5.83 -15.94
N ASN A 100 -3.62 6.68 -15.29
CA ASN A 100 -3.11 7.96 -14.79
C ASN A 100 -2.35 7.80 -13.46
N PHE A 101 -1.51 8.75 -13.13
CA PHE A 101 -0.82 8.82 -11.85
C PHE A 101 -1.83 9.14 -10.72
N GLY A 102 -1.89 8.30 -9.71
CA GLY A 102 -2.93 8.39 -8.67
C GLY A 102 -4.26 7.71 -9.04
N ALA A 103 -4.36 7.07 -10.21
CA ALA A 103 -5.56 6.38 -10.64
C ALA A 103 -5.78 5.05 -9.89
N PRO A 104 -7.01 4.53 -9.90
CA PRO A 104 -7.31 3.20 -9.42
C PRO A 104 -6.40 2.13 -10.01
N GLY A 105 -5.98 1.19 -9.19
CA GLY A 105 -5.12 0.09 -9.63
C GLY A 105 -5.02 -1.03 -8.61
N ARG A 106 -4.52 -2.18 -9.08
CA ARG A 106 -4.37 -3.41 -8.30
C ARG A 106 -3.11 -4.15 -8.68
N THR A 107 -2.41 -4.72 -7.70
CA THR A 107 -1.31 -5.65 -7.99
C THR A 107 -1.82 -6.90 -8.71
N LEU A 108 -1.09 -7.33 -9.73
CA LEU A 108 -1.36 -8.56 -10.47
C LEU A 108 -0.69 -9.77 -9.81
N LEU A 109 0.20 -9.54 -8.82
CA LEU A 109 0.84 -10.59 -8.05
C LEU A 109 -0.05 -10.99 -6.87
N TYR A 110 -0.49 -12.25 -6.88
CA TYR A 110 -1.52 -12.71 -5.94
C TYR A 110 -1.09 -12.62 -4.48
N PHE A 111 0.15 -12.97 -4.16
CA PHE A 111 0.64 -12.97 -2.78
C PHE A 111 0.86 -11.56 -2.19
N GLU A 112 0.86 -10.53 -3.03
CA GLU A 112 0.88 -9.12 -2.62
C GLU A 112 -0.52 -8.54 -2.41
N ARG A 113 -1.57 -9.29 -2.76
CA ARG A 113 -2.96 -8.83 -2.58
C ARG A 113 -3.35 -8.91 -1.11
N GLU A 114 -3.88 -7.81 -0.62
CA GLU A 114 -4.55 -7.81 0.68
C GLU A 114 -6.01 -8.25 0.52
N PRO A 115 -6.62 -8.76 1.60
CA PRO A 115 -8.06 -9.04 1.62
C PRO A 115 -8.88 -7.80 1.29
N MET A 116 -10.10 -8.03 0.81
CA MET A 116 -11.08 -6.97 0.60
C MET A 116 -11.41 -6.30 1.93
N SER A 117 -11.44 -4.97 1.94
CA SER A 117 -11.77 -4.19 3.13
C SER A 117 -13.28 -4.08 3.34
N ASP A 118 -13.69 -3.76 4.57
CA ASP A 118 -15.11 -3.50 4.90
C ASP A 118 -15.69 -2.34 4.09
N PHE A 119 -14.84 -1.40 3.66
CA PHE A 119 -15.17 -0.28 2.80
C PHE A 119 -14.38 -0.37 1.48
N PHE A 120 -14.71 -1.35 0.66
CA PHE A 120 -13.95 -1.78 -0.52
C PHE A 120 -13.63 -0.68 -1.55
N PHE A 121 -14.33 0.45 -1.55
CA PHE A 121 -14.04 1.59 -2.43
C PHE A 121 -12.63 2.17 -2.24
N THR A 122 -11.99 1.93 -1.10
CA THR A 122 -10.61 2.36 -0.88
C THR A 122 -9.59 1.39 -1.45
N ASP A 123 -9.98 0.17 -1.81
CA ASP A 123 -9.04 -0.90 -2.18
C ASP A 123 -8.34 -0.62 -3.52
N ALA A 124 -9.05 -0.02 -4.47
CA ALA A 124 -8.47 0.42 -5.75
C ALA A 124 -7.47 1.59 -5.61
N LEU A 125 -7.54 2.35 -4.50
CA LEU A 125 -6.65 3.48 -4.20
C LEU A 125 -5.69 3.19 -3.03
N ARG A 126 -5.52 1.94 -2.64
CA ARG A 126 -4.78 1.50 -1.46
C ARG A 126 -3.37 2.06 -1.36
N TYR A 127 -2.65 2.11 -2.48
CA TYR A 127 -1.27 2.60 -2.54
C TYR A 127 -1.15 4.13 -2.42
N TRP A 128 -2.25 4.84 -2.61
CA TRP A 128 -2.33 6.29 -2.54
C TRP A 128 -2.91 6.79 -1.20
N LYS A 129 -3.64 5.92 -0.49
CA LYS A 129 -4.26 6.23 0.78
C LYS A 129 -3.26 6.04 1.94
N PRO A 130 -3.15 6.99 2.89
CA PRO A 130 -2.43 6.76 4.13
C PRO A 130 -2.98 5.54 4.88
N SER A 131 -2.08 4.70 5.38
CA SER A 131 -2.46 3.48 6.10
C SER A 131 -1.65 3.33 7.39
N LEU A 132 -2.18 2.56 8.35
CA LEU A 132 -1.46 2.21 9.59
C LEU A 132 -0.13 1.50 9.28
N ALA A 133 -0.12 0.56 8.35
CA ALA A 133 1.09 -0.17 7.95
C ALA A 133 2.15 0.73 7.28
N GLY A 134 1.73 1.81 6.62
CA GLY A 134 2.62 2.79 5.99
C GLY A 134 3.11 3.88 6.94
N MET A 135 2.45 4.06 8.09
CA MET A 135 2.80 5.12 9.04
C MET A 135 4.10 4.82 9.75
N LYS A 136 5.00 5.80 9.79
CA LYS A 136 6.26 5.72 10.52
C LYS A 136 6.34 6.80 11.58
N PHE A 137 6.91 6.43 12.71
CA PHE A 137 7.30 7.32 13.79
C PHE A 137 8.80 7.47 13.79
N TYR A 138 9.29 8.61 14.23
CA TYR A 138 10.72 8.93 14.24
C TYR A 138 11.13 9.42 15.62
N ASN A 139 12.34 9.07 16.02
CA ASN A 139 13.03 9.73 17.12
C ASN A 139 14.28 10.36 16.52
N THR A 140 14.28 11.68 16.45
CA THR A 140 15.36 12.46 15.86
C THR A 140 15.86 13.46 16.88
N ARG A 141 17.18 13.65 17.00
CA ARG A 141 17.72 14.63 17.96
C ARG A 141 17.44 16.06 17.57
N ILE A 142 17.49 16.30 16.29
CA ILE A 142 17.20 17.58 15.66
C ILE A 142 15.96 17.43 14.80
N PRO A 143 15.13 18.48 14.72
CA PRO A 143 13.97 18.45 13.83
C PRO A 143 14.38 18.02 12.44
N MET A 144 13.61 17.11 11.89
CA MET A 144 13.81 16.51 10.59
C MET A 144 12.67 16.91 9.68
N THR A 145 12.96 17.41 8.49
CA THR A 145 11.94 17.75 7.48
C THR A 145 12.36 17.18 6.11
N LEU A 146 11.52 16.41 5.37
CA LEU A 146 11.70 15.83 4.03
C LEU A 146 10.71 16.44 3.06
N LEU A 147 11.17 17.12 2.07
CA LEU A 147 10.31 17.66 1.02
C LEU A 147 10.68 17.02 -0.31
N SER A 148 9.71 16.45 -1.00
CA SER A 148 9.89 16.01 -2.38
C SER A 148 8.84 16.58 -3.29
N TYR A 149 9.27 16.90 -4.48
CA TYR A 149 8.43 17.36 -5.58
C TYR A 149 8.78 16.58 -6.84
N ASN A 150 7.76 16.10 -7.53
CA ASN A 150 7.95 15.52 -8.85
C ASN A 150 6.97 16.12 -9.85
N ASN A 151 7.42 16.19 -11.09
CA ASN A 151 6.69 16.74 -12.23
C ASN A 151 6.86 15.84 -13.44
N ALA A 152 5.81 15.72 -14.24
CA ALA A 152 5.87 15.02 -15.52
C ALA A 152 4.95 15.67 -16.55
N GLY A 153 5.25 15.44 -17.83
CA GLY A 153 4.43 15.90 -18.94
C GLY A 153 4.49 17.39 -19.22
N GLY A 154 3.74 17.82 -20.21
CA GLY A 154 3.57 19.22 -20.62
C GLY A 154 2.22 19.80 -20.19
N LYS A 155 1.82 20.94 -20.78
CA LYS A 155 0.60 21.65 -20.41
C LYS A 155 -0.68 20.78 -20.50
N GLU A 156 -0.76 19.88 -21.48
CA GLU A 156 -1.95 19.07 -21.75
C GLU A 156 -2.07 17.86 -20.81
N ASN A 157 -0.93 17.30 -20.37
CA ASN A 157 -0.85 16.10 -19.55
C ASN A 157 0.01 16.30 -18.29
N ALA A 158 0.03 17.51 -17.75
CA ALA A 158 0.81 17.88 -16.56
C ALA A 158 0.47 16.99 -15.36
N GLN A 159 1.51 16.60 -14.67
CA GLN A 159 1.46 15.83 -13.43
C GLN A 159 2.37 16.48 -12.41
N ASP A 160 1.86 16.70 -11.21
CA ASP A 160 2.57 17.28 -10.07
C ASP A 160 2.29 16.49 -8.81
N ARG A 161 3.32 16.23 -8.01
CA ARG A 161 3.17 15.71 -6.65
C ARG A 161 4.11 16.43 -5.70
N LEU A 162 3.55 16.93 -4.62
CA LEU A 162 4.28 17.48 -3.48
C LEU A 162 4.07 16.55 -2.29
N HIS A 163 5.14 16.01 -1.74
CA HIS A 163 5.07 15.19 -0.54
C HIS A 163 6.04 15.73 0.50
N GLY A 164 5.55 15.95 1.72
CA GLY A 164 6.31 16.47 2.83
C GLY A 164 6.03 15.72 4.13
N ILE A 165 7.08 15.48 4.90
CA ILE A 165 7.00 14.96 6.28
C ILE A 165 7.82 15.88 7.18
N PHE A 166 7.30 16.19 8.33
CA PHE A 166 8.01 16.84 9.42
C PHE A 166 8.04 15.91 10.64
N SER A 167 9.15 15.89 11.34
CA SER A 167 9.26 15.24 12.64
C SER A 167 10.23 16.00 13.53
N GLY A 168 9.86 16.21 14.78
CA GLY A 168 10.70 16.85 15.75
C GLY A 168 10.47 16.30 17.15
N ASN A 169 11.52 16.21 17.94
CA ASN A 169 11.43 15.87 19.35
C ASN A 169 11.07 17.12 20.16
N VAL A 170 10.10 16.98 21.06
CA VAL A 170 9.74 18.00 22.04
C VAL A 170 10.73 17.94 23.21
N ASP A 171 11.05 16.71 23.61
CA ASP A 171 12.05 16.38 24.63
C ASP A 171 12.68 15.02 24.33
N ALA A 172 13.40 14.43 25.31
CA ALA A 172 14.02 13.12 25.16
C ALA A 172 13.03 11.96 24.93
N HIS A 173 11.77 12.12 25.32
CA HIS A 173 10.73 11.09 25.28
C HIS A 173 9.62 11.39 24.29
N GLY A 174 9.32 12.67 24.04
CA GLY A 174 8.21 13.13 23.23
C GLY A 174 8.61 13.51 21.80
N GLN A 175 7.83 13.04 20.82
CA GLN A 175 8.01 13.36 19.41
C GLN A 175 6.68 13.79 18.80
N VAL A 176 6.72 14.74 17.89
CA VAL A 176 5.59 15.18 17.06
C VAL A 176 5.97 15.14 15.58
N GLY A 177 4.98 14.85 14.74
CA GLY A 177 5.17 14.78 13.30
C GLY A 177 3.97 15.30 12.55
N ALA A 178 4.20 15.71 11.31
CA ALA A 178 3.17 16.10 10.36
C ALA A 178 3.51 15.59 8.95
N MET A 179 2.49 15.29 8.16
CA MET A 179 2.69 14.90 6.76
C MET A 179 1.68 15.56 5.85
N ILE A 180 2.08 15.82 4.60
CA ILE A 180 1.22 16.24 3.51
C ILE A 180 1.63 15.53 2.23
N ASP A 181 0.65 15.07 1.46
CA ASP A 181 0.84 14.49 0.14
C ASP A 181 -0.23 15.04 -0.80
N TYR A 182 0.16 15.94 -1.67
CA TYR A 182 -0.69 16.54 -2.69
C TYR A 182 -0.27 16.04 -4.07
N LEU A 183 -1.21 15.45 -4.79
CA LEU A 183 -1.03 14.95 -6.14
C LEU A 183 -2.11 15.54 -7.04
N TYR A 184 -1.68 16.01 -8.20
CA TYR A 184 -2.56 16.41 -9.29
C TYR A 184 -1.99 15.90 -10.62
N SER A 185 -2.82 15.22 -11.41
CA SER A 185 -2.44 14.80 -12.76
C SER A 185 -3.62 14.95 -13.71
N LYS A 186 -3.37 15.58 -14.86
CA LYS A 186 -4.40 15.72 -15.91
C LYS A 186 -4.68 14.42 -16.64
N GLY A 187 -3.74 13.45 -16.58
CA GLY A 187 -3.76 12.24 -17.39
C GLY A 187 -3.34 12.47 -18.85
N CYS A 188 -2.93 11.42 -19.51
CA CYS A 188 -2.54 11.45 -20.91
C CYS A 188 -3.74 11.33 -21.86
N TYR A 189 -4.76 10.61 -21.45
CA TYR A 189 -6.03 10.46 -22.17
C TYR A 189 -7.09 11.41 -21.60
N ASP A 190 -8.19 11.62 -22.32
CA ASP A 190 -9.20 12.56 -21.86
C ASP A 190 -10.02 12.03 -20.68
N TYR A 191 -10.64 12.91 -19.90
CA TYR A 191 -11.45 12.60 -18.71
C TYR A 191 -10.78 11.63 -17.70
N GLN A 192 -9.45 11.75 -17.50
CA GLN A 192 -8.64 10.84 -16.70
C GLN A 192 -7.93 11.56 -15.52
N ALA A 193 -8.32 12.80 -15.24
CA ALA A 193 -7.63 13.60 -14.22
C ALA A 193 -7.78 13.03 -12.82
N THR A 194 -6.71 13.13 -12.04
CA THR A 194 -6.66 12.74 -10.62
C THR A 194 -6.27 13.92 -9.74
N LYS A 195 -6.83 13.99 -8.54
CA LYS A 195 -6.46 15.00 -7.54
C LYS A 195 -6.57 14.43 -6.15
N HIS A 196 -5.45 14.24 -5.48
CA HIS A 196 -5.40 13.72 -4.12
C HIS A 196 -4.83 14.77 -3.17
N LEU A 197 -5.40 14.86 -1.99
CA LEU A 197 -4.85 15.61 -0.87
C LEU A 197 -4.95 14.75 0.38
N ASN A 198 -3.81 14.30 0.85
CA ASN A 198 -3.67 13.57 2.10
C ASN A 198 -2.82 14.39 3.06
N TRP A 199 -3.19 14.42 4.33
CA TRP A 199 -2.42 15.09 5.37
C TRP A 199 -2.66 14.42 6.72
N GLY A 200 -1.74 14.59 7.64
CA GLY A 200 -1.87 14.01 8.95
C GLY A 200 -0.87 14.55 9.96
N PHE A 201 -1.14 14.20 11.20
CA PHE A 201 -0.28 14.49 12.35
C PHE A 201 0.00 13.21 13.11
N SER A 202 1.17 13.14 13.73
CA SER A 202 1.55 12.03 14.61
C SER A 202 2.20 12.54 15.87
N GLY A 203 2.19 11.72 16.90
CA GLY A 203 2.89 11.97 18.13
C GLY A 203 3.24 10.67 18.83
N SER A 204 4.34 10.68 19.55
CA SER A 204 4.72 9.56 20.41
C SER A 204 5.38 10.09 21.68
N TYR A 205 5.21 9.33 22.74
CA TYR A 205 5.89 9.51 24.00
C TYR A 205 6.42 8.15 24.47
N ILE A 206 7.71 8.05 24.71
CA ILE A 206 8.37 6.79 25.11
C ILE A 206 9.07 7.01 26.43
N GLY A 207 8.36 6.70 27.52
CA GLY A 207 8.91 6.74 28.88
C GLY A 207 9.09 5.32 29.44
N ASP A 208 9.66 5.22 30.63
CA ASP A 208 9.95 3.93 31.27
C ASP A 208 8.70 3.10 31.57
N ARG A 209 7.65 3.76 32.10
CA ARG A 209 6.41 3.09 32.51
C ARG A 209 5.25 3.33 31.55
N TYR A 210 5.20 4.50 30.95
CA TYR A 210 4.12 4.86 30.05
C TYR A 210 4.66 5.16 28.66
N GLU A 211 4.00 4.58 27.66
CA GLU A 211 4.28 4.82 26.25
C GLU A 211 3.00 5.18 25.54
N PHE A 212 3.08 6.16 24.68
CA PHE A 212 2.00 6.58 23.81
C PHE A 212 2.50 6.68 22.37
N GLN A 213 1.68 6.25 21.42
CA GLN A 213 1.91 6.52 20.01
C GLN A 213 0.57 6.67 19.31
N GLY A 214 0.43 7.69 18.49
CA GLY A 214 -0.83 7.96 17.83
C GLY A 214 -0.68 8.85 16.61
N PHE A 215 -1.65 8.79 15.74
CA PHE A 215 -1.73 9.65 14.57
C PHE A 215 -3.18 9.95 14.18
N PHE A 216 -3.34 11.05 13.46
CA PHE A 216 -4.54 11.37 12.74
C PHE A 216 -4.17 11.59 11.27
N ASN A 217 -4.83 10.88 10.36
CA ASN A 217 -4.69 11.04 8.93
C ASN A 217 -6.05 11.42 8.30
N HIS A 218 -6.00 12.31 7.32
CA HIS A 218 -7.13 12.65 6.48
C HIS A 218 -6.75 12.48 5.01
N TRP A 219 -7.68 11.97 4.20
CA TRP A 219 -7.50 11.83 2.75
C TRP A 219 -8.72 12.30 1.99
N ASN A 220 -8.49 12.88 0.82
CA ASN A 220 -9.51 13.24 -0.15
C ASN A 220 -8.95 13.01 -1.55
N MET A 221 -9.45 11.97 -2.20
CA MET A 221 -8.97 11.47 -3.48
C MET A 221 -10.08 11.57 -4.51
N LEU A 222 -9.85 12.34 -5.57
CA LEU A 222 -10.74 12.52 -6.70
C LEU A 222 -10.11 11.89 -7.94
N ASN A 223 -10.87 11.06 -8.64
CA ASN A 223 -10.50 10.46 -9.89
C ASN A 223 -11.61 10.71 -10.91
N MET A 224 -11.28 11.38 -12.03
CA MET A 224 -12.17 11.42 -13.20
C MET A 224 -12.14 10.05 -13.85
N GLU A 225 -13.31 9.58 -14.26
CA GLU A 225 -13.49 8.24 -14.82
C GLU A 225 -13.87 8.36 -16.31
N ASN A 226 -12.99 7.88 -17.18
CA ASN A 226 -13.25 7.89 -18.61
C ASN A 226 -13.82 6.57 -19.17
N GLY A 227 -13.93 5.53 -18.32
CA GLY A 227 -14.46 4.22 -18.75
C GLY A 227 -13.61 3.48 -19.78
N GLY A 228 -12.35 3.91 -20.00
CA GLY A 228 -11.50 3.42 -21.07
C GLY A 228 -11.75 4.10 -22.43
N ILE A 229 -10.92 3.79 -23.44
CA ILE A 229 -11.09 4.25 -24.81
C ILE A 229 -12.19 3.45 -25.51
N THR A 230 -12.88 4.06 -26.48
CA THR A 230 -14.02 3.43 -27.17
C THR A 230 -13.63 2.29 -28.10
N ASP A 231 -12.43 2.33 -28.66
CA ASP A 231 -11.92 1.28 -29.58
C ASP A 231 -10.39 1.15 -29.43
N ASP A 232 -9.92 -0.07 -29.20
CA ASP A 232 -8.49 -0.39 -29.02
C ASP A 232 -7.66 -0.16 -30.31
N LEU A 233 -8.29 -0.10 -31.45
CA LEU A 233 -7.65 0.23 -32.74
C LEU A 233 -7.03 1.64 -32.75
N TYR A 234 -7.52 2.58 -31.94
CA TYR A 234 -6.87 3.88 -31.78
C TYR A 234 -5.42 3.79 -31.28
N ILE A 235 -5.08 2.69 -30.62
CA ILE A 235 -3.72 2.41 -30.14
C ILE A 235 -3.02 1.39 -31.03
N THR A 236 -3.70 0.29 -31.41
CA THR A 236 -3.08 -0.85 -32.11
C THR A 236 -2.93 -0.64 -33.62
N ASP A 237 -3.84 0.05 -34.24
CA ASP A 237 -3.82 0.39 -35.66
C ASP A 237 -4.67 1.64 -35.97
N PRO A 238 -4.20 2.84 -35.57
CA PRO A 238 -4.95 4.08 -35.76
C PRO A 238 -5.35 4.37 -37.24
N ALA A 239 -4.57 3.86 -38.19
CA ALA A 239 -4.78 4.11 -39.60
C ALA A 239 -6.15 3.61 -40.09
N GLN A 240 -6.68 2.53 -39.52
CA GLN A 240 -7.98 1.99 -39.84
C GLN A 240 -9.13 2.95 -39.47
N LEU A 241 -9.00 3.69 -38.38
CA LEU A 241 -10.03 4.60 -37.86
C LEU A 241 -9.84 6.05 -38.30
N GLN A 242 -8.61 6.42 -38.70
CA GLN A 242 -8.20 7.80 -38.97
C GLN A 242 -7.96 8.10 -40.44
N GLY A 243 -8.56 7.33 -41.38
CA GLY A 243 -8.40 7.55 -42.81
C GLY A 243 -6.94 7.42 -43.30
N GLY A 244 -6.17 6.50 -42.71
CA GLY A 244 -4.77 6.24 -43.06
C GLY A 244 -3.74 7.00 -42.26
N GLN A 245 -4.12 7.80 -41.28
CA GLN A 245 -3.18 8.46 -40.36
C GLN A 245 -2.64 7.46 -39.34
N ALA A 246 -1.32 7.29 -39.29
CA ALA A 246 -0.63 6.29 -38.44
C ALA A 246 -0.57 6.64 -36.95
N SER A 247 -1.03 7.83 -36.55
CA SER A 247 -1.03 8.22 -35.13
C SER A 247 -2.13 9.22 -34.81
N ILE A 248 -2.61 9.20 -33.59
CA ILE A 248 -3.58 10.15 -33.03
C ILE A 248 -3.02 10.72 -31.72
N GLN A 249 -3.35 11.98 -31.44
CA GLN A 249 -3.04 12.57 -30.14
C GLN A 249 -3.83 11.86 -29.04
N PRO A 250 -3.21 11.42 -27.93
CA PRO A 250 -3.91 10.66 -26.88
C PRO A 250 -5.15 11.36 -26.33
N LYS A 251 -5.12 12.70 -26.22
CA LYS A 251 -6.26 13.52 -25.80
C LYS A 251 -7.40 13.61 -26.82
N ALA A 252 -7.17 13.21 -28.06
CA ALA A 252 -8.18 13.20 -29.11
C ALA A 252 -8.84 11.82 -29.29
N ILE A 253 -8.37 10.80 -28.56
CA ILE A 253 -8.98 9.48 -28.57
C ILE A 253 -10.30 9.52 -27.80
N PRO A 254 -11.43 9.10 -28.43
CA PRO A 254 -12.72 9.06 -27.72
C PRO A 254 -12.69 8.10 -26.54
N THR A 255 -13.39 8.49 -25.48
CA THR A 255 -13.54 7.70 -24.25
C THR A 255 -15.01 7.39 -23.97
N ASN A 256 -15.26 6.28 -23.28
CA ASN A 256 -16.61 5.80 -22.99
C ASN A 256 -17.40 6.74 -22.07
N LEU A 257 -16.74 7.37 -21.10
CA LEU A 257 -17.36 8.30 -20.17
C LEU A 257 -16.70 9.69 -20.26
N THR A 258 -17.53 10.73 -20.23
CA THR A 258 -17.08 12.13 -20.33
C THR A 258 -17.57 13.02 -19.17
N GLY A 259 -18.37 12.49 -18.25
CA GLY A 259 -18.97 13.22 -17.14
C GLY A 259 -18.87 12.53 -15.78
N ALA A 260 -18.15 11.42 -15.69
CA ALA A 260 -18.09 10.61 -14.50
C ALA A 260 -16.86 10.92 -13.61
N PHE A 261 -17.04 10.82 -12.31
CA PHE A 261 -15.94 10.86 -11.34
C PHE A 261 -16.24 10.07 -10.07
N ASN A 262 -15.18 9.59 -9.45
CA ASN A 262 -15.17 9.04 -8.11
C ASN A 262 -14.47 9.98 -7.14
N ARG A 263 -15.04 10.12 -5.94
CA ARG A 263 -14.38 10.75 -4.81
C ARG A 263 -14.40 9.83 -3.61
N VAL A 264 -13.23 9.51 -3.11
CA VAL A 264 -13.04 8.76 -1.86
C VAL A 264 -12.39 9.68 -0.83
N SER A 265 -13.08 9.94 0.25
CA SER A 265 -12.57 10.78 1.34
C SER A 265 -12.75 10.09 2.67
N GLY A 266 -11.91 10.43 3.64
CA GLY A 266 -12.01 9.84 4.96
C GLY A 266 -10.97 10.36 5.93
N ALA A 267 -10.96 9.75 7.11
CA ALA A 267 -9.96 10.00 8.14
C ALA A 267 -9.76 8.77 9.01
N GLN A 268 -8.59 8.67 9.62
CA GLN A 268 -8.25 7.69 10.62
C GLN A 268 -7.60 8.37 11.82
N LEU A 269 -8.09 8.06 13.02
CA LEU A 269 -7.47 8.37 14.29
C LEU A 269 -7.05 7.07 14.95
N TYR A 270 -5.77 6.92 15.19
CA TYR A 270 -5.20 5.77 15.88
C TYR A 270 -4.47 6.23 17.13
N LEU A 271 -4.80 5.64 18.27
CA LEU A 271 -4.17 5.91 19.56
C LEU A 271 -3.79 4.58 20.19
N ASN A 272 -2.53 4.43 20.56
CA ASN A 272 -2.04 3.27 21.29
C ASN A 272 -1.39 3.76 22.59
N ASN A 273 -1.91 3.29 23.70
CA ASN A 273 -1.46 3.60 25.04
C ASN A 273 -0.93 2.31 25.68
N THR A 274 0.21 2.39 26.28
CA THR A 274 0.86 1.26 26.91
C THR A 274 1.36 1.63 28.29
N TYR A 275 1.05 0.80 29.28
CA TYR A 275 1.55 0.95 30.64
C TYR A 275 2.37 -0.27 31.04
N ASN A 276 3.64 -0.04 31.32
CA ASN A 276 4.60 -1.07 31.70
C ASN A 276 4.65 -1.21 33.22
N VAL A 277 4.49 -2.44 33.70
CA VAL A 277 4.68 -2.81 35.11
C VAL A 277 5.93 -3.68 35.22
N GLY A 278 6.84 -3.31 36.10
CA GLY A 278 8.12 -3.99 36.25
C GLY A 278 8.87 -3.48 37.48
N PHE A 279 10.18 -3.60 37.46
CA PHE A 279 11.06 -3.23 38.58
C PHE A 279 12.29 -2.48 38.09
N TRP A 280 12.91 -1.74 38.97
CA TRP A 280 14.17 -1.07 38.69
C TRP A 280 15.33 -2.04 38.98
N LYS A 281 16.24 -2.17 38.02
CA LYS A 281 17.51 -2.88 38.16
C LYS A 281 18.63 -1.86 38.26
N GLU A 282 19.49 -2.02 39.24
CA GLU A 282 20.68 -1.21 39.43
C GLU A 282 21.88 -2.04 38.96
N GLU A 283 22.69 -1.49 38.09
CA GLU A 283 23.95 -2.09 37.64
C GLU A 283 25.09 -1.12 37.97
N GLU A 284 26.05 -1.58 38.70
CA GLU A 284 27.29 -0.85 38.92
C GLU A 284 28.15 -0.96 37.66
N VAL A 285 28.38 0.18 37.00
CA VAL A 285 29.20 0.27 35.77
C VAL A 285 30.66 0.48 36.12
N ASP A 286 30.93 1.25 37.20
CA ASP A 286 32.22 1.44 37.80
C ASP A 286 32.08 1.78 39.30
N ASP A 287 33.19 1.93 40.01
CA ASP A 287 33.23 2.18 41.47
C ASP A 287 32.45 3.46 41.92
N THR A 288 32.02 4.30 41.00
CA THR A 288 31.35 5.57 41.27
C THR A 288 30.03 5.77 40.51
N THR A 289 29.73 4.90 39.54
CA THR A 289 28.56 5.08 38.66
C THR A 289 27.63 3.88 38.70
N THR A 290 26.44 4.07 39.26
CA THR A 290 25.35 3.09 39.22
C THR A 290 24.32 3.53 38.17
N VAL A 291 24.06 2.70 37.20
CA VAL A 291 22.98 2.93 36.19
C VAL A 291 21.72 2.20 36.65
N ARG A 292 20.63 2.94 36.69
CA ARG A 292 19.32 2.42 37.09
C ARG A 292 18.43 2.29 35.86
N THR A 293 18.11 1.05 35.49
CA THR A 293 17.30 0.73 34.31
C THR A 293 15.97 0.12 34.71
N TYR A 294 14.87 0.60 34.14
CA TYR A 294 13.55 -0.01 34.35
C TYR A 294 13.38 -1.26 33.50
N VAL A 295 13.08 -2.39 34.16
CA VAL A 295 12.85 -3.68 33.49
C VAL A 295 11.35 -3.97 33.51
N PRO A 296 10.64 -3.82 32.37
CA PRO A 296 9.24 -4.13 32.30
C PRO A 296 9.01 -5.65 32.27
N VAL A 297 8.02 -6.12 33.01
CA VAL A 297 7.62 -7.54 33.10
C VAL A 297 6.30 -7.77 32.41
N THR A 298 5.32 -6.91 32.72
CA THR A 298 3.96 -6.98 32.17
C THR A 298 3.61 -5.63 31.56
N ARG A 299 2.92 -5.69 30.45
CA ARG A 299 2.47 -4.52 29.69
C ARG A 299 0.96 -4.59 29.56
N PHE A 300 0.28 -3.50 29.91
CA PHE A 300 -1.14 -3.27 29.63
C PHE A 300 -1.26 -2.36 28.42
N VAL A 301 -2.09 -2.75 27.48
CA VAL A 301 -2.25 -2.03 26.22
C VAL A 301 -3.70 -1.62 26.03
N TRP A 302 -3.92 -0.38 25.64
CA TRP A 302 -5.19 0.09 25.10
C TRP A 302 -4.97 0.74 23.76
N THR A 303 -5.63 0.22 22.73
CA THR A 303 -5.59 0.75 21.37
C THR A 303 -6.98 1.19 20.96
N LEU A 304 -7.08 2.40 20.41
CA LEU A 304 -8.27 2.92 19.75
C LEU A 304 -7.95 3.15 18.29
N ASP A 305 -8.78 2.61 17.39
CA ASP A 305 -8.73 2.87 15.94
C ASP A 305 -10.12 3.31 15.49
N TYR A 306 -10.24 4.59 15.15
CA TYR A 306 -11.43 5.18 14.56
C TYR A 306 -11.17 5.49 13.08
N GLN A 307 -11.99 4.93 12.21
CA GLN A 307 -11.92 5.17 10.77
C GLN A 307 -13.25 5.66 10.26
N LYS A 308 -13.22 6.60 9.32
CA LYS A 308 -14.39 6.98 8.54
C LYS A 308 -14.03 7.07 7.07
N GLY A 309 -14.99 6.70 6.22
CA GLY A 309 -14.87 6.75 4.78
C GLY A 309 -16.16 7.25 4.14
N ARG A 310 -16.00 7.93 3.01
CA ARG A 310 -17.10 8.30 2.13
C ARG A 310 -16.66 8.05 0.70
N HIS A 311 -17.47 7.30 -0.02
CA HIS A 311 -17.41 7.17 -1.47
C HIS A 311 -18.54 7.99 -2.09
N THR A 312 -18.25 8.66 -3.18
CA THR A 312 -19.25 9.34 -4.03
C THR A 312 -18.90 9.04 -5.47
N PHE A 313 -19.82 8.40 -6.18
CA PHE A 313 -19.79 8.29 -7.63
C PHE A 313 -20.79 9.27 -8.21
N ARG A 314 -20.37 10.04 -9.20
CA ARG A 314 -21.24 10.92 -9.95
C ARG A 314 -20.99 10.75 -11.44
N ASP A 315 -22.08 10.67 -12.21
CA ASP A 315 -22.05 10.69 -13.66
C ASP A 315 -23.20 11.55 -14.16
N THR A 316 -22.89 12.48 -15.05
CA THR A 316 -23.89 13.39 -15.67
C THR A 316 -24.48 12.80 -16.94
N GLN A 317 -24.09 11.59 -17.33
CA GLN A 317 -24.51 10.87 -18.52
C GLN A 317 -25.00 9.45 -18.18
N ALA A 318 -25.73 9.30 -17.07
CA ALA A 318 -26.22 8.00 -16.60
C ALA A 318 -27.20 7.30 -17.56
N SER A 319 -27.76 8.04 -18.51
CA SER A 319 -28.61 7.52 -19.58
C SER A 319 -27.86 6.90 -20.75
N ASP A 320 -26.52 6.88 -20.74
CA ASP A 320 -25.72 6.21 -21.76
C ASP A 320 -25.90 4.69 -21.69
N THR A 321 -26.78 4.16 -22.53
CA THR A 321 -27.13 2.73 -22.55
C THR A 321 -26.06 1.86 -23.23
N GLU A 322 -25.08 2.46 -23.91
CA GLU A 322 -23.95 1.70 -24.47
C GLU A 322 -23.00 1.27 -23.39
N PHE A 323 -22.75 2.14 -22.39
CA PHE A 323 -21.86 1.84 -21.27
C PHE A 323 -22.62 1.28 -20.04
N TRP A 324 -23.75 1.90 -19.67
CA TRP A 324 -24.54 1.51 -18.50
C TRP A 324 -25.68 0.56 -18.86
N LYS A 325 -25.66 -0.66 -18.33
CA LYS A 325 -26.75 -1.63 -18.55
C LYS A 325 -28.03 -1.27 -17.81
N ASN A 326 -27.91 -0.58 -16.68
CA ASN A 326 -29.03 -0.27 -15.76
C ASN A 326 -28.90 1.14 -15.18
N ALA A 327 -30.05 1.78 -14.95
CA ALA A 327 -30.18 3.03 -14.19
C ALA A 327 -31.41 2.88 -13.26
N TYR A 328 -31.16 2.40 -12.04
CA TYR A 328 -32.23 1.98 -11.13
C TYR A 328 -32.88 3.13 -10.37
N LEU A 329 -32.11 4.13 -9.96
CA LEU A 329 -32.57 5.23 -9.09
C LEU A 329 -32.93 6.46 -9.90
N TYR A 330 -32.04 6.89 -10.80
CA TYR A 330 -32.15 8.13 -11.55
C TYR A 330 -31.78 7.87 -13.03
N PRO A 331 -32.65 8.22 -14.00
CA PRO A 331 -32.40 7.89 -15.40
C PRO A 331 -31.34 8.76 -16.07
N ASP A 332 -31.18 10.02 -15.63
CA ASP A 332 -30.38 11.02 -16.36
C ASP A 332 -29.01 11.28 -15.72
N GLU A 333 -28.89 11.11 -14.40
CA GLU A 333 -27.62 11.29 -13.69
C GLU A 333 -27.44 10.27 -12.57
N SER A 334 -26.20 9.95 -12.25
CA SER A 334 -25.87 9.16 -11.05
C SER A 334 -25.26 10.06 -10.00
N ASN A 335 -25.67 9.88 -8.76
CA ASN A 335 -25.11 10.56 -7.58
C ASN A 335 -25.16 9.62 -6.37
N ASP A 336 -24.39 8.57 -6.45
CA ASP A 336 -24.34 7.53 -5.43
C ASP A 336 -23.40 7.93 -4.30
N ARG A 337 -23.81 7.67 -3.07
CA ARG A 337 -23.01 7.98 -1.89
C ARG A 337 -23.09 6.85 -0.86
N THR A 338 -21.92 6.35 -0.47
CA THR A 338 -21.77 5.39 0.61
C THR A 338 -20.86 5.99 1.69
N ASN A 339 -21.35 6.01 2.92
CA ASN A 339 -20.57 6.43 4.09
C ASN A 339 -20.32 5.22 4.97
N TYR A 340 -19.16 5.21 5.58
CA TYR A 340 -18.71 4.18 6.51
C TYR A 340 -18.01 4.84 7.70
N TRP A 341 -18.19 4.28 8.88
CA TRP A 341 -17.28 4.50 10.00
C TRP A 341 -17.15 3.25 10.85
N SER A 342 -16.00 3.09 11.47
CA SER A 342 -15.74 2.06 12.46
C SER A 342 -14.98 2.62 13.65
N LEU A 343 -15.28 2.07 14.82
CA LEU A 343 -14.57 2.35 16.07
C LEU A 343 -14.17 1.03 16.70
N SER A 344 -12.87 0.79 16.78
CA SER A 344 -12.30 -0.39 17.42
C SER A 344 -11.58 -0.01 18.71
N ASN A 345 -11.88 -0.72 19.80
CA ASN A 345 -11.15 -0.62 21.06
C ASN A 345 -10.55 -2.00 21.38
N THR A 346 -9.23 -2.04 21.52
CA THR A 346 -8.51 -3.25 21.91
C THR A 346 -7.88 -3.06 23.28
N LEU A 347 -8.20 -3.97 24.19
CA LEU A 347 -7.55 -4.08 25.49
C LEU A 347 -6.70 -5.34 25.51
N GLY A 348 -5.45 -5.21 25.90
CA GLY A 348 -4.51 -6.33 25.94
C GLY A 348 -3.62 -6.32 27.16
N VAL A 349 -3.18 -7.53 27.52
CA VAL A 349 -2.16 -7.77 28.53
C VAL A 349 -1.06 -8.59 27.87
N GLN A 350 0.18 -8.18 28.06
CA GLN A 350 1.34 -8.84 27.50
C GLN A 350 2.36 -9.13 28.58
N LEU A 351 2.81 -10.37 28.64
CA LEU A 351 4.03 -10.78 29.36
C LEU A 351 5.22 -10.53 28.41
N ILE A 352 6.17 -9.73 28.86
CA ILE A 352 7.31 -9.30 28.04
C ILE A 352 8.39 -10.38 28.06
N GLU A 353 9.01 -10.65 26.91
CA GLU A 353 10.13 -11.58 26.82
C GLU A 353 11.39 -11.03 27.48
N GLU A 354 12.23 -11.94 28.02
CA GLU A 354 13.58 -11.65 28.55
C GLU A 354 13.65 -10.70 29.75
N PHE A 355 12.53 -10.48 30.49
CA PHE A 355 12.62 -9.78 31.78
C PHE A 355 13.44 -10.57 32.81
N ASN A 356 13.59 -11.87 32.56
CA ASN A 356 14.51 -12.75 33.28
C ASN A 356 14.99 -13.90 32.37
N LYS A 357 15.98 -14.68 32.81
CA LYS A 357 16.59 -15.79 32.04
C LYS A 357 15.63 -16.94 31.67
N PHE A 358 14.43 -17.01 32.26
CA PHE A 358 13.43 -18.05 32.01
C PHE A 358 12.34 -17.59 31.03
N ALA A 359 12.05 -16.30 30.93
CA ALA A 359 11.03 -15.71 30.06
C ALA A 359 11.55 -15.55 28.62
N LYS A 360 11.69 -16.67 27.92
CA LYS A 360 12.29 -16.69 26.55
C LYS A 360 11.32 -16.35 25.44
N PHE A 361 10.06 -16.00 25.75
CA PHE A 361 9.03 -15.59 24.81
C PHE A 361 8.07 -14.59 25.46
N GLY A 362 7.44 -13.77 24.67
CA GLY A 362 6.33 -12.90 25.05
C GLY A 362 5.01 -13.59 24.78
N LEU A 363 4.07 -13.46 25.70
CA LEU A 363 2.72 -13.99 25.57
C LEU A 363 1.72 -12.85 25.81
N SER A 364 0.75 -12.70 24.90
CA SER A 364 -0.27 -11.67 25.03
C SER A 364 -1.66 -12.26 24.88
N ALA A 365 -2.62 -11.67 25.59
CA ALA A 365 -4.04 -11.89 25.37
C ALA A 365 -4.73 -10.55 25.18
N PHE A 366 -5.72 -10.50 24.30
CA PHE A 366 -6.44 -9.27 24.00
C PHE A 366 -7.91 -9.51 23.66
N VAL A 367 -8.69 -8.46 23.84
CA VAL A 367 -10.09 -8.39 23.44
C VAL A 367 -10.28 -7.12 22.61
N THR A 368 -10.92 -7.24 21.46
CA THR A 368 -11.26 -6.12 20.60
C THR A 368 -12.78 -6.01 20.45
N HIS A 369 -13.33 -4.89 20.88
CA HIS A 369 -14.71 -4.50 20.58
C HIS A 369 -14.70 -3.53 19.41
N GLN A 370 -15.52 -3.80 18.39
CA GLN A 370 -15.63 -2.97 17.20
C GLN A 370 -17.08 -2.66 16.89
N ILE A 371 -17.36 -1.41 16.59
CA ILE A 371 -18.64 -0.95 16.04
C ILE A 371 -18.40 -0.50 14.63
N ARG A 372 -19.26 -0.92 13.69
CA ARG A 372 -19.27 -0.47 12.30
C ARG A 372 -20.61 0.10 11.94
N ASN A 373 -20.62 1.12 11.11
CA ASN A 373 -21.85 1.67 10.57
C ASN A 373 -21.68 1.97 9.08
N TYR A 374 -22.71 1.61 8.33
CA TYR A 374 -22.81 1.84 6.89
C TYR A 374 -24.05 2.68 6.62
N LYS A 375 -23.94 3.67 5.72
CA LYS A 375 -25.06 4.46 5.24
C LYS A 375 -24.94 4.61 3.73
N GLN A 376 -25.93 4.11 3.00
CA GLN A 376 -25.96 4.15 1.54
C GLN A 376 -26.99 5.19 1.06
N THR A 377 -26.80 5.68 -0.16
CA THR A 377 -27.85 6.44 -0.84
C THR A 377 -28.95 5.43 -1.23
N THR A 378 -30.10 5.59 -0.62
CA THR A 378 -31.32 4.84 -1.01
C THR A 378 -32.32 5.84 -1.53
N ASP A 379 -33.13 5.41 -2.50
CA ASP A 379 -34.33 6.15 -2.86
C ASP A 379 -35.33 6.05 -1.69
N THR A 380 -35.92 7.16 -1.31
CA THR A 380 -36.99 7.22 -0.31
C THR A 380 -38.36 6.81 -0.91
N ILE A 381 -38.41 6.53 -2.22
CA ILE A 381 -39.62 6.13 -2.93
C ILE A 381 -39.58 4.61 -3.06
N ASP A 382 -40.63 3.93 -2.59
CA ASP A 382 -40.88 2.50 -2.84
C ASP A 382 -41.07 2.25 -4.34
N ARG A 383 -39.99 2.20 -5.10
CA ARG A 383 -39.99 1.82 -6.52
C ARG A 383 -39.77 0.33 -6.63
N VAL A 384 -40.61 -0.32 -7.41
CA VAL A 384 -40.29 -1.59 -8.02
C VAL A 384 -39.40 -1.28 -9.22
N VAL A 385 -38.12 -1.56 -9.13
CA VAL A 385 -37.20 -1.39 -10.24
C VAL A 385 -37.44 -2.53 -11.23
N PRO A 386 -37.77 -2.27 -12.50
CA PRO A 386 -37.82 -3.31 -13.52
C PRO A 386 -36.41 -3.86 -13.70
N LEU A 387 -36.21 -5.13 -13.42
CA LEU A 387 -34.99 -5.85 -13.70
C LEU A 387 -34.97 -6.35 -15.14
N PRO A 388 -33.78 -6.60 -15.72
CA PRO A 388 -33.66 -7.22 -17.03
C PRO A 388 -34.49 -8.53 -17.12
N ASP A 389 -34.96 -8.88 -18.31
CA ASP A 389 -35.80 -10.03 -18.58
C ASP A 389 -35.34 -11.31 -17.84
N GLY A 390 -36.21 -11.86 -17.02
CA GLY A 390 -36.02 -13.11 -16.30
C GLY A 390 -35.61 -13.01 -14.83
N LEU A 391 -35.39 -11.80 -14.30
CA LEU A 391 -35.12 -11.58 -12.87
C LEU A 391 -36.38 -11.05 -12.17
N SER A 392 -36.59 -11.45 -10.91
CA SER A 392 -37.68 -10.91 -10.08
C SER A 392 -37.47 -9.43 -9.78
N PRO A 393 -38.50 -8.58 -9.82
CA PRO A 393 -38.36 -7.17 -9.47
C PRO A 393 -37.79 -7.03 -8.05
N TYR A 394 -36.69 -6.28 -7.93
CA TYR A 394 -36.06 -6.00 -6.65
C TYR A 394 -36.67 -4.71 -6.07
N PRO A 395 -37.35 -4.74 -4.93
CA PRO A 395 -37.77 -3.51 -4.27
C PRO A 395 -36.53 -2.80 -3.69
N VAL A 396 -36.23 -1.62 -4.21
CA VAL A 396 -35.07 -0.79 -3.79
C VAL A 396 -35.04 -0.56 -2.27
N GLY A 397 -36.18 -0.54 -1.61
CA GLY A 397 -36.30 -0.39 -0.16
C GLY A 397 -35.92 -1.61 0.69
N LYS A 398 -35.55 -2.77 0.09
CA LYS A 398 -35.13 -3.94 0.87
C LYS A 398 -33.71 -3.84 1.42
N VAL A 399 -32.81 -3.12 0.75
CA VAL A 399 -31.49 -2.84 1.31
C VAL A 399 -31.60 -1.67 2.27
N PRO A 400 -31.30 -1.87 3.57
CA PRO A 400 -31.41 -0.80 4.55
C PRO A 400 -30.50 0.38 4.19
N GLY A 401 -31.02 1.61 4.23
CA GLY A 401 -30.24 2.81 4.02
C GLY A 401 -29.17 3.04 5.08
N SER A 402 -29.30 2.44 6.25
CA SER A 402 -28.32 2.44 7.32
C SER A 402 -28.27 1.08 8.01
N HIS A 403 -27.06 0.60 8.28
CA HIS A 403 -26.81 -0.64 8.98
C HIS A 403 -25.68 -0.47 9.98
N SER A 404 -25.85 -1.08 11.18
CA SER A 404 -24.84 -1.03 12.24
C SER A 404 -24.51 -2.43 12.71
N GLU A 405 -23.24 -2.67 12.98
CA GLU A 405 -22.73 -3.94 13.47
C GLU A 405 -21.96 -3.74 14.78
N ASN A 406 -22.15 -4.65 15.72
CA ASN A 406 -21.32 -4.77 16.92
C ASN A 406 -20.56 -6.08 16.88
N LEU A 407 -19.24 -6.00 17.02
CA LEU A 407 -18.35 -7.14 16.90
C LEU A 407 -17.49 -7.26 18.15
N LEU A 408 -17.26 -8.49 18.58
CA LEU A 408 -16.32 -8.79 19.64
C LEU A 408 -15.37 -9.90 19.20
N TRP A 409 -14.09 -9.61 19.32
CA TRP A 409 -12.99 -10.53 19.06
C TRP A 409 -12.19 -10.80 20.33
N VAL A 410 -11.75 -12.03 20.49
CA VAL A 410 -10.74 -12.40 21.49
C VAL A 410 -9.54 -12.97 20.75
N GLY A 411 -8.37 -12.72 21.28
CA GLY A 411 -7.15 -13.21 20.64
C GLY A 411 -5.97 -13.34 21.58
N GLY A 412 -4.94 -13.97 21.06
CA GLY A 412 -3.66 -14.14 21.71
C GLY A 412 -2.51 -13.97 20.73
N GLN A 413 -1.36 -13.61 21.24
CA GLN A 413 -0.14 -13.47 20.48
C GLN A 413 1.02 -14.10 21.24
N LEU A 414 1.83 -14.87 20.53
CA LEU A 414 3.08 -15.44 21.00
C LEU A 414 4.21 -14.82 20.21
N THR A 415 5.19 -14.22 20.89
CA THR A 415 6.29 -13.53 20.22
C THR A 415 7.64 -13.94 20.81
N LYS A 416 8.64 -13.98 19.96
CA LYS A 416 10.05 -13.95 20.31
C LYS A 416 10.78 -13.07 19.33
N GLN A 417 10.97 -11.81 19.68
CA GLN A 417 11.61 -10.81 18.84
C GLN A 417 13.12 -10.72 19.07
N ARG A 418 13.57 -11.11 20.28
CA ARG A 418 14.99 -11.08 20.67
C ARG A 418 15.64 -12.44 20.47
N GLY A 419 16.90 -12.41 20.08
CA GLY A 419 17.71 -13.59 19.80
C GLY A 419 18.39 -13.54 18.45
N SER A 420 19.57 -14.12 18.36
CA SER A 420 20.38 -14.08 17.13
C SER A 420 20.03 -15.18 16.13
N ILE A 421 19.49 -16.31 16.60
CA ILE A 421 19.29 -17.51 15.77
C ILE A 421 17.83 -17.69 15.39
N LEU A 422 16.91 -17.63 16.38
CA LEU A 422 15.51 -17.95 16.17
C LEU A 422 14.60 -16.84 16.70
N THR A 423 13.77 -16.27 15.82
CA THR A 423 12.70 -15.36 16.17
C THR A 423 11.38 -15.87 15.59
N TYR A 424 10.28 -15.60 16.25
CA TYR A 424 8.95 -15.96 15.76
C TYR A 424 7.87 -15.02 16.29
N ASP A 425 6.79 -14.96 15.56
CA ASP A 425 5.54 -14.34 15.97
C ASP A 425 4.36 -15.20 15.50
N ALA A 426 3.36 -15.32 16.32
CA ALA A 426 2.10 -15.97 15.98
C ALA A 426 0.97 -15.22 16.66
N THR A 427 -0.05 -14.87 15.90
CA THR A 427 -1.26 -14.19 16.39
C THR A 427 -2.48 -15.01 15.97
N ALA A 428 -3.39 -15.23 16.90
CA ALA A 428 -4.68 -15.85 16.62
C ALA A 428 -5.80 -14.98 17.18
N ARG A 429 -6.91 -14.83 16.44
CA ARG A 429 -8.12 -14.16 16.91
C ARG A 429 -9.38 -14.92 16.50
N PHE A 430 -10.39 -14.88 17.35
CA PHE A 430 -11.66 -15.55 17.17
C PHE A 430 -12.82 -14.59 17.42
N GLY A 431 -13.80 -14.59 16.51
CA GLY A 431 -15.00 -13.75 16.58
C GLY A 431 -16.09 -14.36 17.47
N LEU A 432 -16.55 -13.58 18.45
CA LEU A 432 -17.54 -14.03 19.44
C LEU A 432 -18.92 -13.41 19.26
N ILE A 433 -19.03 -12.18 18.74
CA ILE A 433 -20.30 -11.45 18.66
C ILE A 433 -20.43 -10.79 17.28
N GLY A 434 -21.65 -10.72 16.77
CA GLY A 434 -22.01 -10.07 15.52
C GLY A 434 -21.75 -10.96 14.30
N PRO A 435 -21.64 -10.38 13.10
CA PRO A 435 -21.44 -11.15 11.86
C PRO A 435 -20.15 -11.97 11.84
N VAL A 436 -19.21 -11.67 12.73
CA VAL A 436 -17.93 -12.38 12.84
C VAL A 436 -17.97 -13.61 13.75
N VAL A 437 -19.13 -14.01 14.27
CA VAL A 437 -19.24 -15.22 15.12
C VAL A 437 -18.68 -16.43 14.39
N GLY A 438 -17.69 -17.10 15.01
CA GLY A 438 -17.01 -18.25 14.42
C GLY A 438 -15.99 -17.89 13.32
N ASP A 439 -15.64 -16.61 13.15
CA ASP A 439 -14.47 -16.23 12.37
C ASP A 439 -13.21 -16.63 13.13
N LEU A 440 -12.22 -17.12 12.39
CA LEU A 440 -10.92 -17.48 12.93
C LEU A 440 -9.83 -16.99 11.98
N GLU A 441 -8.89 -16.25 12.54
CA GLU A 441 -7.70 -15.82 11.83
C GLU A 441 -6.46 -16.22 12.63
N ILE A 442 -5.50 -16.82 11.96
CA ILE A 442 -4.21 -17.22 12.53
C ILE A 442 -3.14 -16.80 11.55
N ASP A 443 -2.23 -15.97 12.00
CA ASP A 443 -1.02 -15.58 11.27
C ASP A 443 0.20 -16.01 12.07
N GLY A 444 1.19 -16.62 11.43
CA GLY A 444 2.40 -17.06 12.08
C GLY A 444 3.63 -16.96 11.19
N ARG A 445 4.75 -16.60 11.78
CA ARG A 445 6.04 -16.49 11.13
C ARG A 445 7.12 -17.02 12.05
N VAL A 446 8.05 -17.79 11.48
CA VAL A 446 9.25 -18.30 12.17
C VAL A 446 10.46 -17.97 11.32
N ASN A 447 11.40 -17.24 11.87
CA ASN A 447 12.63 -16.86 11.18
C ASN A 447 13.84 -17.46 11.92
N THR A 448 14.71 -18.13 11.17
CA THR A 448 15.99 -18.61 11.67
C THR A 448 17.14 -17.98 10.90
N ARG A 449 18.22 -17.66 11.62
CA ARG A 449 19.44 -17.08 11.06
C ARG A 449 20.63 -17.93 11.43
N PHE A 450 21.51 -18.13 10.47
CA PHE A 450 22.76 -18.89 10.66
C PHE A 450 23.87 -18.34 9.78
N PRO A 451 25.13 -18.43 10.22
CA PRO A 451 26.26 -17.98 9.43
C PRO A 451 26.50 -18.95 8.26
N LEU A 452 26.65 -18.42 7.06
CA LEU A 452 27.02 -19.16 5.86
C LEU A 452 27.79 -18.24 4.90
N PHE A 453 28.90 -18.72 4.31
CA PHE A 453 29.76 -17.94 3.41
C PHE A 453 30.30 -16.61 4.01
N GLY A 454 30.50 -16.55 5.33
CA GLY A 454 30.97 -15.34 6.01
C GLY A 454 29.90 -14.26 6.22
N ASP A 455 28.64 -14.55 5.94
CA ASP A 455 27.50 -13.66 6.12
C ASP A 455 26.33 -14.41 6.79
N SER A 456 25.30 -13.69 7.21
CA SER A 456 24.13 -14.24 7.87
C SER A 456 23.04 -14.60 6.85
N VAL A 457 22.74 -15.87 6.68
CA VAL A 457 21.61 -16.38 5.88
C VAL A 457 20.38 -16.48 6.77
N SER A 458 19.22 -16.10 6.26
CA SER A 458 17.95 -16.27 6.97
C SER A 458 16.96 -17.11 6.18
N ILE A 459 16.26 -17.99 6.90
CA ILE A 459 15.11 -18.74 6.40
C ILE A 459 13.90 -18.36 7.25
N THR A 460 12.81 -17.93 6.58
CA THR A 460 11.56 -17.60 7.24
C THR A 460 10.46 -18.51 6.70
N GLY A 461 9.84 -19.31 7.57
CA GLY A 461 8.58 -19.97 7.27
C GLY A 461 7.42 -19.08 7.71
N TYR A 462 6.36 -19.02 6.91
CA TYR A 462 5.15 -18.29 7.28
C TYR A 462 3.89 -19.09 6.95
N GLY A 463 2.86 -18.85 7.75
CA GLY A 463 1.55 -19.46 7.56
C GLY A 463 0.44 -18.48 7.94
N ARG A 464 -0.65 -18.50 7.17
CA ARG A 464 -1.84 -17.70 7.41
C ARG A 464 -3.08 -18.56 7.18
N PHE A 465 -3.91 -18.67 8.19
CA PHE A 465 -5.23 -19.30 8.10
C PHE A 465 -6.30 -18.24 8.36
N ARG A 466 -7.31 -18.21 7.51
CA ARG A 466 -8.49 -17.35 7.67
C ARG A 466 -9.75 -18.12 7.36
N ASN A 467 -10.75 -17.94 8.21
CA ASN A 467 -12.13 -18.35 7.97
C ASN A 467 -13.00 -17.18 8.39
N VAL A 468 -13.40 -16.34 7.42
CA VAL A 468 -13.97 -15.01 7.71
C VAL A 468 -15.28 -14.79 6.96
N ALA A 469 -16.19 -14.08 7.60
CA ALA A 469 -17.46 -13.66 7.01
C ALA A 469 -17.23 -12.63 5.89
N ALA A 470 -18.16 -12.55 4.96
CA ALA A 470 -18.19 -11.54 3.92
C ALA A 470 -18.37 -10.14 4.53
N PRO A 471 -17.68 -9.09 4.01
CA PRO A 471 -17.99 -7.71 4.38
C PRO A 471 -19.45 -7.35 4.06
N TYR A 472 -20.08 -6.52 4.89
CA TYR A 472 -21.48 -6.12 4.71
C TYR A 472 -21.80 -5.62 3.30
N LEU A 473 -20.95 -4.74 2.75
CA LEU A 473 -21.18 -4.17 1.41
C LEU A 473 -21.06 -5.20 0.27
N MET A 474 -20.47 -6.37 0.50
CA MET A 474 -20.47 -7.47 -0.47
C MET A 474 -21.79 -8.23 -0.47
N ASN A 475 -22.49 -8.23 0.66
CA ASN A 475 -23.81 -8.80 0.75
C ASN A 475 -24.91 -7.81 0.32
N HIS A 476 -24.81 -6.53 0.72
CA HIS A 476 -25.90 -5.56 0.60
C HIS A 476 -25.40 -4.24 0.03
N TYR A 477 -25.77 -3.91 -1.19
CA TYR A 477 -25.36 -2.66 -1.84
C TYR A 477 -26.45 -2.09 -2.74
N VAL A 478 -26.59 -0.77 -2.73
CA VAL A 478 -27.52 -0.02 -3.60
C VAL A 478 -26.79 1.18 -4.19
N SER A 479 -26.84 1.27 -5.51
CA SER A 479 -26.42 2.44 -6.29
C SER A 479 -27.27 2.58 -7.55
N ASN A 480 -27.05 3.61 -8.33
CA ASN A 480 -27.84 3.83 -9.54
C ASN A 480 -27.64 2.74 -10.61
N HIS A 481 -26.43 2.21 -10.74
CA HIS A 481 -26.09 1.21 -11.75
C HIS A 481 -25.99 -0.22 -11.22
N PHE A 482 -25.87 -0.40 -9.92
CA PHE A 482 -25.67 -1.70 -9.29
C PHE A 482 -26.49 -1.85 -8.01
N ILE A 483 -27.23 -2.95 -7.93
CA ILE A 483 -27.94 -3.36 -6.73
C ILE A 483 -27.67 -4.85 -6.53
N TRP A 484 -27.28 -5.24 -5.30
CA TRP A 484 -27.21 -6.64 -4.92
C TRP A 484 -27.61 -6.86 -3.47
N ASP A 485 -28.16 -8.04 -3.21
CA ASP A 485 -28.59 -8.52 -1.89
C ASP A 485 -28.26 -10.02 -1.82
N ASN A 486 -27.10 -10.31 -1.25
CA ASN A 486 -26.53 -11.65 -1.16
C ASN A 486 -26.47 -12.11 0.29
N ASP A 487 -26.36 -13.43 0.49
CA ASP A 487 -26.06 -14.07 1.75
C ASP A 487 -24.87 -15.03 1.56
N PHE A 488 -23.69 -14.45 1.43
CA PHE A 488 -22.47 -15.21 1.19
C PHE A 488 -21.99 -15.93 2.44
N GLY A 489 -21.59 -17.19 2.26
CA GLY A 489 -20.90 -17.96 3.27
C GLY A 489 -19.49 -17.45 3.55
N LYS A 490 -18.85 -18.00 4.59
CA LYS A 490 -17.48 -17.63 4.95
C LYS A 490 -16.48 -18.06 3.90
N THR A 491 -15.54 -17.18 3.61
CA THR A 491 -14.35 -17.49 2.83
C THR A 491 -13.30 -18.12 3.74
N ARG A 492 -12.78 -19.28 3.33
CA ARG A 492 -11.68 -19.96 4.04
C ARG A 492 -10.42 -19.94 3.19
N SER A 493 -9.31 -19.52 3.77
CA SER A 493 -8.01 -19.60 3.10
C SER A 493 -6.92 -20.16 4.02
N LEU A 494 -5.99 -20.91 3.42
CA LEU A 494 -4.76 -21.37 4.06
C LEU A 494 -3.60 -21.05 3.13
N ARG A 495 -2.73 -20.14 3.56
CA ARG A 495 -1.47 -19.80 2.88
C ARG A 495 -0.30 -20.33 3.68
N LEU A 496 0.60 -21.04 3.01
CA LEU A 496 1.88 -21.51 3.57
C LEU A 496 3.00 -21.14 2.62
N GLY A 497 4.12 -20.71 3.17
CA GLY A 497 5.27 -20.35 2.33
C GLY A 497 6.56 -20.21 3.12
N GLY A 498 7.62 -19.95 2.37
CA GLY A 498 8.96 -19.78 2.91
C GLY A 498 9.75 -18.72 2.15
N ILE A 499 10.60 -18.04 2.89
CA ILE A 499 11.51 -17.01 2.39
C ILE A 499 12.93 -17.45 2.69
N LEU A 500 13.79 -17.42 1.68
CA LEU A 500 15.23 -17.59 1.80
C LEU A 500 15.91 -16.27 1.44
N ASN A 501 16.73 -15.74 2.33
CA ASN A 501 17.51 -14.54 2.08
C ASN A 501 18.99 -14.83 2.30
N ILE A 502 19.79 -14.62 1.24
CA ILE A 502 21.25 -14.81 1.22
C ILE A 502 21.90 -13.47 0.86
N PRO A 503 22.24 -12.62 1.84
CA PRO A 503 22.78 -11.29 1.60
C PRO A 503 24.08 -11.30 0.79
N HIS A 504 24.97 -12.25 1.05
CA HIS A 504 26.26 -12.39 0.35
C HIS A 504 26.11 -12.45 -1.18
N THR A 505 25.17 -13.24 -1.68
CA THR A 505 24.87 -13.37 -3.11
C THR A 505 23.80 -12.39 -3.59
N ARG A 506 23.21 -11.59 -2.68
CA ARG A 506 22.05 -10.68 -2.94
C ARG A 506 20.88 -11.45 -3.54
N THR A 507 20.63 -12.63 -3.02
CA THR A 507 19.55 -13.52 -3.45
C THR A 507 18.44 -13.52 -2.42
N TYR A 508 17.23 -13.30 -2.87
CA TYR A 508 16.01 -13.41 -2.08
C TYR A 508 15.00 -14.27 -2.84
N ILE A 509 14.49 -15.30 -2.20
CA ILE A 509 13.49 -16.22 -2.77
C ILE A 509 12.31 -16.26 -1.83
N ASN A 510 11.09 -16.08 -2.35
CA ASN A 510 9.85 -16.30 -1.62
C ASN A 510 8.96 -17.25 -2.42
N ALA A 511 8.60 -18.38 -1.86
CA ALA A 511 7.74 -19.36 -2.51
C ALA A 511 6.65 -19.81 -1.54
N GLY A 512 5.45 -20.03 -2.08
CA GLY A 512 4.34 -20.49 -1.26
C GLY A 512 3.15 -20.96 -2.07
N VAL A 513 2.19 -21.50 -1.34
CA VAL A 513 0.90 -21.98 -1.85
C VAL A 513 -0.22 -21.42 -0.99
N GLU A 514 -1.32 -21.05 -1.62
CA GLU A 514 -2.58 -20.72 -0.93
C GLU A 514 -3.72 -21.54 -1.52
N ASN A 515 -4.53 -22.09 -0.65
CA ASN A 515 -5.80 -22.70 -1.00
C ASN A 515 -6.92 -21.82 -0.47
N VAL A 516 -7.83 -21.40 -1.35
CA VAL A 516 -8.98 -20.54 -1.00
C VAL A 516 -10.27 -21.26 -1.37
N GLN A 517 -11.17 -21.37 -0.41
CA GLN A 517 -12.53 -21.93 -0.59
C GLN A 517 -13.55 -20.81 -0.45
N ASN A 518 -14.61 -20.89 -1.27
CA ASN A 518 -15.72 -19.93 -1.25
C ASN A 518 -15.24 -18.47 -1.42
N LEU A 519 -14.28 -18.25 -2.31
CA LEU A 519 -13.78 -16.90 -2.57
C LEU A 519 -14.89 -16.02 -3.13
N ILE A 520 -15.04 -14.81 -2.59
CA ILE A 520 -15.93 -13.79 -3.10
C ILE A 520 -15.12 -12.88 -4.06
N TYR A 521 -15.64 -12.69 -5.27
CA TYR A 521 -15.00 -11.87 -6.29
C TYR A 521 -16.06 -11.21 -7.17
N PHE A 522 -15.71 -10.22 -7.96
CA PHE A 522 -16.62 -9.62 -8.94
C PHE A 522 -16.55 -10.40 -10.25
N GLY A 523 -17.68 -10.94 -10.64
CA GLY A 523 -17.84 -11.72 -11.88
C GLY A 523 -17.95 -10.84 -13.14
N PRO A 524 -18.14 -11.46 -14.32
CA PRO A 524 -18.20 -10.74 -15.61
C PRO A 524 -19.31 -9.68 -15.70
N ASP A 525 -20.36 -9.80 -14.90
CA ASP A 525 -21.46 -8.85 -14.82
C ASP A 525 -21.20 -7.70 -13.85
N CYS A 526 -19.97 -7.57 -13.34
CA CYS A 526 -19.56 -6.60 -12.32
C CYS A 526 -20.31 -6.75 -10.99
N LEU A 527 -20.94 -7.90 -10.76
CA LEU A 527 -21.62 -8.23 -9.51
C LEU A 527 -20.74 -9.15 -8.65
N PRO A 528 -20.84 -9.05 -7.31
CA PRO A 528 -20.15 -9.98 -6.44
C PRO A 528 -20.75 -11.39 -6.54
N VAL A 529 -19.87 -12.36 -6.68
CA VAL A 529 -20.20 -13.78 -6.74
C VAL A 529 -19.28 -14.57 -5.80
N GLN A 530 -19.76 -15.69 -5.28
CA GLN A 530 -18.96 -16.60 -4.46
C GLN A 530 -18.61 -17.86 -5.26
N ALA A 531 -17.33 -18.19 -5.33
CA ALA A 531 -16.87 -19.42 -5.96
C ALA A 531 -17.41 -20.66 -5.22
N GLY A 532 -18.00 -21.63 -5.95
CA GLY A 532 -18.55 -22.84 -5.38
C GLY A 532 -17.53 -23.92 -5.02
N GLY A 533 -16.24 -23.64 -5.11
CA GLY A 533 -15.17 -24.62 -4.93
C GLY A 533 -13.91 -24.04 -4.29
N SER A 534 -12.84 -24.84 -4.37
CA SER A 534 -11.51 -24.50 -3.89
C SER A 534 -10.62 -24.09 -5.04
N VAL A 535 -9.93 -22.97 -4.89
CA VAL A 535 -8.92 -22.49 -5.84
C VAL A 535 -7.57 -22.50 -5.17
N GLN A 536 -6.59 -23.12 -5.82
CA GLN A 536 -5.22 -23.16 -5.36
C GLN A 536 -4.36 -22.18 -6.17
N VAL A 537 -3.59 -21.36 -5.49
CA VAL A 537 -2.59 -20.47 -6.09
C VAL A 537 -1.21 -20.87 -5.60
N VAL A 538 -0.28 -21.03 -6.53
CA VAL A 538 1.15 -21.23 -6.24
C VAL A 538 1.90 -20.01 -6.75
N SER A 539 2.82 -19.48 -5.97
CA SER A 539 3.66 -18.34 -6.35
C SER A 539 5.09 -18.55 -5.87
N ALA A 540 6.04 -18.19 -6.74
CA ALA A 540 7.47 -18.19 -6.42
C ALA A 540 8.11 -16.91 -6.99
N SER A 541 8.75 -16.13 -6.13
CA SER A 541 9.45 -14.90 -6.49
C SER A 541 10.94 -15.03 -6.22
N LEU A 542 11.76 -14.65 -7.18
CA LEU A 542 13.21 -14.55 -7.08
C LEU A 542 13.62 -13.10 -7.25
N HIS A 543 14.35 -12.56 -6.29
CA HIS A 543 15.07 -11.30 -6.45
C HIS A 543 16.56 -11.62 -6.47
N GLN A 544 17.24 -11.19 -7.53
CA GLN A 544 18.67 -11.43 -7.72
C GLN A 544 19.36 -10.19 -8.25
N ASP A 545 20.31 -9.68 -7.48
CA ASP A 545 21.14 -8.56 -7.89
C ASP A 545 22.54 -9.04 -8.24
N PHE A 546 23.01 -8.63 -9.40
CA PHE A 546 24.39 -8.82 -9.86
C PHE A 546 25.14 -7.49 -9.81
N LYS A 547 26.35 -7.49 -9.25
CA LYS A 547 27.19 -6.29 -9.17
C LYS A 547 28.57 -6.57 -9.73
N PHE A 548 28.91 -5.84 -10.79
CA PHE A 548 30.19 -5.93 -11.49
C PHE A 548 30.87 -4.56 -11.47
N GLY A 549 31.60 -4.25 -10.39
CA GLY A 549 32.13 -2.91 -10.18
C GLY A 549 31.02 -1.85 -10.12
N PRO A 550 31.01 -0.86 -11.04
CA PRO A 550 29.96 0.17 -11.10
C PRO A 550 28.65 -0.31 -11.72
N LEU A 551 28.68 -1.43 -12.48
CA LEU A 551 27.50 -1.99 -13.11
C LEU A 551 26.68 -2.82 -12.10
N VAL A 552 25.40 -2.48 -11.99
CA VAL A 552 24.45 -3.21 -11.16
C VAL A 552 23.26 -3.63 -12.03
N TRP A 553 22.93 -4.94 -11.94
CA TRP A 553 21.78 -5.51 -12.62
C TRP A 553 20.87 -6.17 -11.60
N GLN A 554 19.72 -5.54 -11.35
CA GLN A 554 18.72 -5.98 -10.39
C GLN A 554 17.58 -6.68 -11.13
N ASN A 555 17.19 -7.85 -10.67
CA ASN A 555 16.13 -8.64 -11.28
C ASN A 555 15.15 -9.11 -10.24
N ARG A 556 13.87 -9.00 -10.54
CA ARG A 556 12.76 -9.56 -9.77
C ARG A 556 11.88 -10.35 -10.73
N VAL A 557 11.74 -11.61 -10.47
CA VAL A 557 11.00 -12.54 -11.32
C VAL A 557 10.00 -13.27 -10.45
N THR A 558 8.71 -13.19 -10.80
CA THR A 558 7.64 -13.90 -10.11
C THR A 558 6.95 -14.85 -11.09
N LEU A 559 6.92 -16.12 -10.72
CA LEU A 559 6.11 -17.16 -11.36
C LEU A 559 4.90 -17.43 -10.48
N GLN A 560 3.71 -17.45 -11.06
CA GLN A 560 2.48 -17.76 -10.35
C GLN A 560 1.48 -18.52 -11.22
N THR A 561 0.64 -19.32 -10.59
CA THR A 561 -0.41 -20.07 -11.29
C THR A 561 -1.63 -20.21 -10.38
N SER A 562 -2.81 -20.21 -11.01
CA SER A 562 -4.10 -20.47 -10.38
C SER A 562 -4.70 -21.76 -10.94
N SER A 563 -5.29 -22.59 -10.09
CA SER A 563 -6.02 -23.78 -10.53
C SER A 563 -7.33 -23.46 -11.25
N ASP A 564 -7.86 -22.25 -11.05
CA ASP A 564 -9.02 -21.73 -11.77
C ASP A 564 -8.80 -20.25 -12.13
N GLU A 565 -8.37 -20.02 -13.38
CA GLU A 565 -8.10 -18.68 -13.92
C GLU A 565 -9.40 -17.86 -14.13
N THR A 566 -10.59 -18.47 -14.07
CA THR A 566 -11.85 -17.74 -14.17
C THR A 566 -12.23 -17.06 -12.87
N VAL A 567 -11.77 -17.59 -11.74
CA VAL A 567 -11.96 -17.06 -10.38
C VAL A 567 -10.79 -16.17 -9.97
N ILE A 568 -9.55 -16.62 -10.22
CA ILE A 568 -8.33 -15.87 -9.91
C ILE A 568 -7.48 -15.79 -11.19
N PRO A 569 -7.75 -14.81 -12.08
CA PRO A 569 -6.93 -14.58 -13.26
C PRO A 569 -5.59 -13.97 -12.88
N LEU A 570 -4.49 -14.55 -13.40
CA LEU A 570 -3.12 -14.15 -13.07
C LEU A 570 -2.22 -14.23 -14.30
N PRO A 571 -1.33 -13.26 -14.54
CA PRO A 571 -0.20 -13.45 -15.43
C PRO A 571 0.75 -14.52 -14.83
N LYS A 572 1.16 -15.50 -15.64
CA LYS A 572 1.98 -16.62 -15.17
C LYS A 572 3.40 -16.21 -14.81
N LEU A 573 3.92 -15.20 -15.48
CA LEU A 573 5.25 -14.65 -15.25
C LEU A 573 5.15 -13.12 -15.17
N ALA A 574 5.80 -12.53 -14.16
CA ALA A 574 6.08 -11.11 -14.08
C ALA A 574 7.58 -10.90 -13.85
N VAL A 575 8.16 -9.94 -14.55
CA VAL A 575 9.58 -9.61 -14.50
C VAL A 575 9.76 -8.10 -14.36
N TYR A 576 10.53 -7.69 -13.37
CA TYR A 576 11.15 -6.38 -13.33
C TYR A 576 12.66 -6.54 -13.43
N SER A 577 13.28 -5.81 -14.33
CA SER A 577 14.73 -5.82 -14.55
C SER A 577 15.26 -4.39 -14.65
N ASN A 578 16.32 -4.08 -13.91
CA ASN A 578 16.93 -2.76 -13.86
C ASN A 578 18.45 -2.91 -14.04
N LEU A 579 18.96 -2.39 -15.14
CA LEU A 579 20.38 -2.37 -15.46
C LEU A 579 20.90 -0.94 -15.30
N SER A 580 21.84 -0.72 -14.38
CA SER A 580 22.32 0.62 -14.06
C SER A 580 23.82 0.68 -13.79
N LEU A 581 24.41 1.85 -14.07
CA LEU A 581 25.77 2.22 -13.74
C LEU A 581 25.77 3.20 -12.56
N ASN A 582 26.50 2.86 -11.50
CA ASN A 582 26.65 3.67 -10.30
C ASN A 582 28.07 4.23 -10.24
N PHE A 583 28.21 5.55 -10.26
CA PHE A 583 29.50 6.23 -10.24
C PHE A 583 29.42 7.58 -9.53
N LYS A 584 30.60 8.19 -9.31
CA LYS A 584 30.70 9.54 -8.74
C LYS A 584 31.33 10.49 -9.74
N VAL A 585 30.74 11.66 -9.88
CA VAL A 585 31.31 12.78 -10.66
C VAL A 585 31.96 13.76 -9.71
N ALA A 586 33.20 14.16 -10.02
CA ALA A 586 34.04 15.08 -9.20
C ALA A 586 34.12 14.67 -7.70
N GLY A 587 33.96 13.38 -7.39
CA GLY A 587 34.02 12.86 -6.02
C GLY A 587 32.83 13.17 -5.11
N VAL A 588 31.90 14.04 -5.54
CA VAL A 588 30.81 14.57 -4.71
C VAL A 588 29.40 14.19 -5.22
N LEU A 589 29.16 14.20 -6.54
CA LEU A 589 27.88 13.88 -7.12
C LEU A 589 27.77 12.37 -7.36
N HIS A 590 26.91 11.71 -6.59
CA HIS A 590 26.55 10.31 -6.84
C HIS A 590 25.55 10.23 -7.99
N VAL A 591 25.79 9.35 -8.95
CA VAL A 591 24.95 9.15 -10.13
C VAL A 591 24.65 7.67 -10.29
N GLN A 592 23.38 7.36 -10.54
CA GLN A 592 22.92 6.08 -11.06
C GLN A 592 22.25 6.35 -12.41
N LEU A 593 22.85 5.90 -13.50
CA LEU A 593 22.29 5.99 -14.85
C LEU A 593 21.85 4.60 -15.27
N GLY A 594 20.61 4.44 -15.74
CA GLY A 594 20.11 3.12 -16.07
C GLY A 594 18.87 3.07 -16.94
N VAL A 595 18.49 1.83 -17.23
CA VAL A 595 17.23 1.48 -17.89
C VAL A 595 16.56 0.41 -17.06
N ASP A 596 15.24 0.47 -16.98
CA ASP A 596 14.43 -0.59 -16.37
C ASP A 596 13.36 -1.10 -17.34
N CYS A 597 12.83 -2.26 -17.03
CA CYS A 597 11.81 -2.94 -17.82
C CYS A 597 10.84 -3.66 -16.89
N ASP A 598 9.55 -3.34 -17.05
CA ASP A 598 8.43 -4.07 -16.48
C ASP A 598 7.79 -4.95 -17.55
N TYR A 599 7.62 -6.22 -17.27
CA TYR A 599 6.99 -7.17 -18.19
C TYR A 599 6.14 -8.18 -17.44
N TYR A 600 4.98 -8.51 -17.99
CA TYR A 600 4.19 -9.67 -17.55
C TYR A 600 3.52 -10.35 -18.75
N THR A 601 3.35 -11.67 -18.64
CA THR A 601 2.75 -12.49 -19.70
C THR A 601 1.27 -12.14 -19.92
N LYS A 602 0.80 -12.33 -21.14
CA LYS A 602 -0.63 -12.22 -21.47
C LYS A 602 -1.47 -13.16 -20.62
N TYR A 603 -2.62 -12.66 -20.19
CA TYR A 603 -3.61 -13.42 -19.44
C TYR A 603 -5.00 -12.81 -19.67
N LYS A 604 -6.07 -13.57 -19.39
CA LYS A 604 -7.44 -13.01 -19.35
C LYS A 604 -7.51 -12.01 -18.21
N SER A 605 -7.42 -10.74 -18.55
CA SER A 605 -7.20 -9.69 -17.55
C SER A 605 -8.43 -9.46 -16.69
N ILE A 606 -8.21 -8.96 -15.49
CA ILE A 606 -9.25 -8.21 -14.78
C ILE A 606 -9.57 -6.94 -15.55
N ASP A 607 -10.78 -6.41 -15.37
CA ASP A 607 -11.16 -5.11 -15.87
C ASP A 607 -11.71 -4.24 -14.73
N TYR A 608 -11.96 -2.96 -14.96
CA TYR A 608 -12.32 -1.99 -13.93
C TYR A 608 -13.73 -1.46 -14.14
N GLN A 609 -14.55 -1.47 -13.06
CA GLN A 609 -15.88 -0.87 -13.04
C GLN A 609 -15.87 0.47 -12.29
N PRO A 610 -16.06 1.62 -13.00
CA PRO A 610 -16.01 2.94 -12.41
C PRO A 610 -17.05 3.18 -11.30
N ALA A 611 -18.31 2.76 -11.48
CA ALA A 611 -19.38 3.09 -10.53
C ALA A 611 -19.16 2.46 -9.14
N THR A 612 -18.47 1.34 -9.05
CA THR A 612 -18.18 0.64 -7.80
C THR A 612 -16.71 0.73 -7.39
N MET A 613 -15.84 1.28 -8.24
CA MET A 613 -14.37 1.30 -8.04
C MET A 613 -13.78 -0.11 -7.81
N THR A 614 -14.33 -1.12 -8.47
CA THR A 614 -13.92 -2.52 -8.27
C THR A 614 -13.30 -3.11 -9.54
N PHE A 615 -12.41 -4.08 -9.33
CA PHE A 615 -11.87 -4.89 -10.42
C PHE A 615 -12.69 -6.17 -10.53
N TYR A 616 -13.18 -6.47 -11.73
CA TYR A 616 -13.99 -7.65 -12.03
C TYR A 616 -13.30 -8.59 -13.02
N ASN A 617 -13.70 -9.86 -13.00
CA ASN A 617 -13.13 -10.89 -13.86
C ASN A 617 -13.90 -10.94 -15.19
N GLN A 618 -13.44 -10.18 -16.19
CA GLN A 618 -13.88 -10.41 -17.58
C GLN A 618 -13.20 -11.67 -18.13
N ARG A 619 -13.69 -12.25 -19.24
CA ARG A 619 -13.25 -13.56 -19.73
C ARG A 619 -12.83 -13.57 -21.19
N THR A 620 -12.81 -12.42 -21.83
CA THR A 620 -12.68 -12.32 -23.29
C THR A 620 -11.37 -11.68 -23.74
N ILE A 621 -10.92 -10.62 -23.07
CA ILE A 621 -9.81 -9.78 -23.50
C ILE A 621 -8.52 -10.19 -22.80
N ASP A 622 -7.48 -10.39 -23.60
CA ASP A 622 -6.12 -10.63 -23.11
C ASP A 622 -5.34 -9.32 -23.00
N VAL A 623 -4.68 -9.11 -21.86
CA VAL A 623 -3.79 -7.97 -21.62
C VAL A 623 -2.43 -8.47 -21.17
N GLY A 624 -1.37 -7.71 -21.43
CA GLY A 624 0.01 -8.05 -21.11
C GLY A 624 0.82 -8.49 -22.32
N GLY A 625 2.04 -8.98 -22.07
CA GLY A 625 2.98 -9.37 -23.13
C GLY A 625 3.72 -8.20 -23.77
N TYR A 626 3.62 -6.99 -23.19
CA TYR A 626 4.33 -5.81 -23.63
C TYR A 626 5.39 -5.40 -22.60
N PRO A 627 6.68 -5.29 -22.98
CA PRO A 627 7.72 -4.80 -22.09
C PRO A 627 7.66 -3.28 -22.01
N LEU A 628 7.36 -2.72 -20.84
CA LEU A 628 7.40 -1.29 -20.60
C LEU A 628 8.80 -0.89 -20.13
N MET A 629 9.50 -0.09 -20.91
CA MET A 629 10.89 0.30 -20.60
C MET A 629 10.99 1.79 -20.27
N ASN A 630 11.81 2.11 -19.29
CA ASN A 630 12.14 3.48 -18.90
C ASN A 630 13.65 3.68 -18.89
N ALA A 631 14.10 4.90 -19.20
CA ALA A 631 15.50 5.30 -19.04
C ALA A 631 15.58 6.41 -18.00
N PHE A 632 16.52 6.32 -17.07
CA PHE A 632 16.57 7.23 -15.93
C PHE A 632 17.99 7.59 -15.51
N ALA A 633 18.12 8.73 -14.84
CA ALA A 633 19.29 9.12 -14.09
C ALA A 633 18.86 9.59 -12.70
N ASN A 634 19.30 8.87 -11.67
CA ASN A 634 19.13 9.24 -10.26
C ASN A 634 20.43 9.86 -9.75
N MET A 635 20.34 10.96 -9.04
CA MET A 635 21.49 11.72 -8.59
C MET A 635 21.33 12.16 -7.14
N LYS A 636 22.46 12.24 -6.42
CA LYS A 636 22.52 12.76 -5.05
C LYS A 636 23.73 13.66 -4.89
N LEU A 637 23.47 14.89 -4.48
CA LEU A 637 24.48 15.84 -4.07
C LEU A 637 24.22 16.26 -2.63
N SER A 638 25.07 15.82 -1.71
CA SER A 638 24.90 16.08 -0.27
C SER A 638 23.51 15.62 0.21
N LYS A 639 22.65 16.55 0.61
CA LYS A 639 21.28 16.34 1.13
C LYS A 639 20.20 16.41 0.05
N VAL A 640 20.58 16.66 -1.20
CA VAL A 640 19.64 16.80 -2.32
C VAL A 640 19.69 15.56 -3.19
N ARG A 641 18.53 14.95 -3.42
CA ARG A 641 18.34 13.88 -4.40
C ARG A 641 17.48 14.42 -5.54
N PHE A 642 17.84 14.09 -6.76
CA PHE A 642 17.02 14.41 -7.92
C PHE A 642 17.11 13.33 -8.98
N TYR A 643 16.10 13.25 -9.81
CA TYR A 643 16.08 12.33 -10.94
C TYR A 643 15.52 12.99 -12.18
N VAL A 644 15.90 12.45 -13.31
CA VAL A 644 15.25 12.64 -14.60
C VAL A 644 14.94 11.26 -15.18
N MET A 645 13.80 11.12 -15.82
CA MET A 645 13.36 9.86 -16.41
C MET A 645 12.58 10.12 -17.69
N MET A 646 12.85 9.31 -18.71
CA MET A 646 12.01 9.16 -19.88
C MET A 646 11.24 7.85 -19.71
N SER A 647 9.96 7.93 -19.42
CA SER A 647 9.12 6.75 -19.34
C SER A 647 8.65 6.30 -20.71
N HIS A 648 8.41 4.98 -20.86
CA HIS A 648 7.93 4.33 -22.09
C HIS A 648 8.85 4.66 -23.31
N VAL A 649 10.17 4.54 -23.12
CA VAL A 649 11.15 4.87 -24.20
C VAL A 649 10.99 4.00 -25.43
N ASN A 650 10.48 2.79 -25.28
CA ASN A 650 10.28 1.82 -26.35
C ASN A 650 8.92 1.93 -27.06
N GLN A 651 8.14 2.98 -26.81
CA GLN A 651 6.86 3.20 -27.52
C GLN A 651 7.07 3.23 -29.04
N GLY A 652 6.32 2.42 -29.78
CA GLY A 652 6.43 2.28 -31.22
C GLY A 652 7.60 1.42 -31.71
N MET A 653 8.36 0.76 -30.82
CA MET A 653 9.50 -0.11 -31.18
C MET A 653 9.18 -1.60 -31.06
N MET A 654 8.28 -1.99 -30.15
CA MET A 654 7.99 -3.39 -29.80
C MET A 654 6.50 -3.73 -29.98
N GLY A 655 5.85 -3.12 -30.97
CA GLY A 655 4.41 -3.24 -31.21
C GLY A 655 3.62 -2.17 -30.43
N ASP A 656 2.33 -2.10 -30.72
CA ASP A 656 1.44 -1.04 -30.22
C ASP A 656 0.33 -1.56 -29.29
N ASN A 657 0.32 -2.85 -28.93
CA ASN A 657 -0.63 -3.42 -27.98
C ASN A 657 -0.14 -3.22 -26.54
N TYR A 658 -0.17 -1.97 -26.06
CA TYR A 658 0.28 -1.58 -24.73
C TYR A 658 -0.89 -1.15 -23.84
N PHE A 659 -1.62 -2.13 -23.29
CA PHE A 659 -2.72 -1.91 -22.35
C PHE A 659 -2.34 -2.39 -20.94
N SER A 660 -2.80 -1.65 -19.94
CA SER A 660 -2.69 -2.00 -18.53
C SER A 660 -3.90 -2.82 -18.05
N LEU A 661 -5.08 -2.44 -18.52
CA LEU A 661 -6.36 -3.14 -18.37
C LEU A 661 -7.09 -3.08 -19.73
N PRO A 662 -8.14 -3.88 -19.97
CA PRO A 662 -8.96 -3.77 -21.16
C PRO A 662 -9.40 -2.32 -21.40
N HIS A 663 -9.16 -1.80 -22.59
CA HIS A 663 -9.48 -0.42 -23.00
C HIS A 663 -8.76 0.71 -22.25
N TYR A 664 -7.80 0.38 -21.35
CA TYR A 664 -6.97 1.36 -20.65
C TYR A 664 -5.50 1.25 -21.09
N PRO A 665 -5.10 2.05 -22.10
CA PRO A 665 -3.74 2.01 -22.61
C PRO A 665 -2.74 2.60 -21.61
N ILE A 666 -1.51 2.09 -21.63
CA ILE A 666 -0.38 2.63 -20.91
C ILE A 666 -0.08 4.04 -21.42
N ASN A 667 0.38 4.92 -20.51
CA ASN A 667 0.71 6.29 -20.88
C ASN A 667 1.78 6.33 -22.00
N PRO A 668 1.67 7.25 -22.96
CA PRO A 668 2.67 7.44 -24.00
C PRO A 668 3.99 7.90 -23.40
N ARG A 669 5.04 7.87 -24.23
CA ARG A 669 6.39 8.35 -23.86
C ARG A 669 6.33 9.77 -23.30
N ARG A 670 6.90 9.98 -22.12
CA ARG A 670 6.99 11.32 -21.52
C ARG A 670 8.19 11.48 -20.61
N PHE A 671 8.63 12.72 -20.52
CA PHE A 671 9.69 13.15 -19.61
C PHE A 671 9.11 13.37 -18.20
N GLN A 672 9.89 12.96 -17.19
CA GLN A 672 9.57 13.13 -15.78
C GLN A 672 10.81 13.58 -15.03
N MET A 673 10.64 14.36 -13.99
CA MET A 673 11.71 14.75 -13.08
C MET A 673 11.21 14.89 -11.65
N GLY A 674 12.11 14.77 -10.70
CA GLY A 674 11.79 14.97 -9.30
C GLY A 674 12.99 15.40 -8.49
N LEU A 675 12.69 16.09 -7.41
CA LEU A 675 13.65 16.62 -6.46
C LEU A 675 13.21 16.24 -5.05
N SER A 676 14.15 15.85 -4.21
CA SER A 676 13.93 15.74 -2.77
C SER A 676 15.09 16.39 -2.03
N VAL A 677 14.75 17.11 -1.00
CA VAL A 677 15.73 17.78 -0.16
C VAL A 677 15.62 17.25 1.27
N ASP A 678 16.76 16.85 1.80
CA ASP A 678 16.95 16.40 3.17
C ASP A 678 17.45 17.57 4.01
N PHE A 679 16.70 18.03 4.98
CA PHE A 679 17.13 19.09 5.90
C PHE A 679 17.23 18.54 7.33
N PRO A 680 18.28 17.91 7.79
CA PRO A 680 18.55 17.85 9.22
C PRO A 680 19.06 19.24 9.62
N ASN A 681 18.48 19.83 10.61
CA ASN A 681 19.03 21.03 11.21
C ASN A 681 20.15 20.69 12.18
#